data_38bb43910cde863835433491580cdcff
#
_entry.id   38bb43910cde863835433491580cdcff
#
_cell.length_a   1.000
_cell.length_b   1.000
_cell.length_c   1.000
_cell.angle_alpha   90.00
_cell.angle_beta   90.00
_cell.angle_gamma   90.00
#
_symmetry.space_group_name_H-M   'P 1'
#
loop_
_entity.id
_entity.type
_entity.pdbx_description
1 polymer ?
#
loop_
_entity_poly.entity_id
_entity_poly.type
_entity_poly.pdbx_seq_one_letter_code
_entity_poly.pdbx_strand_id
1 'polypeptide(L)'
;MKKLISLFLCLCLAAGVAAAESADAGRPGAKWIDSGIYGTYEGMGEISLKDDFAAAINREWAESVKIREGAENVSARTEQIDNINEAKLAVLTGEKKDDQDLTSLQNYYALLTDWDTRNKEGLDPLKPYVEDLMSISSVEEMTKYYSDPKRNLYGTPMVIISIITEPLDPFYNMLCIQKVSLLSDEPDDYQEGATETEGLAIKHKTAEYMLRRLGYSESEANEIFDTAKGFERKFQPGLEAIMADISGDPSSTLTIAEFEEKYKNLPFADIFRSLGYDVDFKGKIMVGYTSIVDCFEENYSDENIEGIKAWTLVNTLLEFTRYCDFETYEETAKLNGSGTINDADSYALKVMESTVPSMMDQMYVNYCFDKNIKSQVTELAEMMVNAYRKMLMEEDWLSDETKAKAIEKLDNIKLHICYPETLFDVKCDSIGTTSEGETALSAIIKGRRYFRLSEAIPLSHKNDGTYWRYDTYYSTLAAVYMPQDNSMNIFAGICGGDYYDESWPMEKKLGGLCMIVGHELTHAFDTTGSNYDKDGAQMNWWTEEDRQAFQERVDKLLKYYSEIEPMPQVSDATYGEEGAQFIQGEAISDLGSLKCLLSIAKEQENFDYDTFFKQIAIIQKQARYEEAEKVYVDTDKHPIEAYRANIPLQNYDEFLNFYDIKEGDGMYLAPEDRIRVW
;
A
#
# COMPACT_ATOMS: atom_id res chain seq x y z
N MET A 1 -7.32 -21.18 -2.68
CA MET A 1 -6.74 -20.89 -1.36
C MET A 1 -5.27 -20.46 -1.40
N LYS A 2 -4.34 -21.12 -2.12
CA LYS A 2 -2.96 -20.60 -2.31
C LYS A 2 -2.88 -19.16 -2.86
N LYS A 3 -3.84 -18.74 -3.71
CA LYS A 3 -3.91 -17.39 -4.28
C LYS A 3 -4.53 -16.34 -3.33
N LEU A 4 -5.28 -16.70 -2.30
CA LEU A 4 -5.88 -15.74 -1.37
C LEU A 4 -4.88 -15.25 -0.30
N ILE A 5 -4.00 -16.11 0.17
CA ILE A 5 -2.93 -15.71 1.12
C ILE A 5 -1.86 -14.87 0.40
N SER A 6 -1.58 -15.17 -0.87
CA SER A 6 -0.69 -14.36 -1.71
C SER A 6 -1.26 -12.95 -1.97
N LEU A 7 -2.58 -12.78 -2.06
CA LEU A 7 -3.21 -11.48 -2.28
C LEU A 7 -3.09 -10.55 -1.06
N PHE A 8 -3.13 -11.10 0.16
CA PHE A 8 -2.93 -10.32 1.39
C PHE A 8 -1.46 -9.91 1.60
N LEU A 9 -0.50 -10.76 1.19
CA LEU A 9 0.93 -10.40 1.24
C LEU A 9 1.30 -9.34 0.18
N CYS A 10 0.69 -9.35 -0.99
CA CYS A 10 0.96 -8.34 -2.03
C CYS A 10 0.48 -6.93 -1.64
N LEU A 11 -0.60 -6.77 -0.88
CA LEU A 11 -1.07 -5.44 -0.45
C LEU A 11 -0.12 -4.78 0.55
N CYS A 12 0.54 -5.54 1.41
CA CYS A 12 1.55 -5.01 2.34
C CYS A 12 2.94 -4.81 1.69
N LEU A 13 3.27 -5.58 0.64
CA LEU A 13 4.54 -5.46 -0.09
C LEU A 13 4.47 -4.44 -1.23
N ALA A 14 3.33 -4.31 -1.92
CA ALA A 14 3.16 -3.31 -2.98
C ALA A 14 3.19 -1.86 -2.45
N ALA A 15 2.72 -1.61 -1.22
CA ALA A 15 2.90 -0.31 -0.57
C ALA A 15 4.37 0.01 -0.22
N GLY A 16 5.22 -1.01 -0.11
CA GLY A 16 6.64 -0.85 0.22
C GLY A 16 7.58 -0.67 -0.97
N VAL A 17 7.21 -1.16 -2.15
CA VAL A 17 8.08 -1.12 -3.35
C VAL A 17 7.71 0.03 -4.28
N ALA A 18 6.43 0.38 -4.43
CA ALA A 18 6.01 1.50 -5.29
C ALA A 18 6.33 2.90 -4.74
N ALA A 19 6.75 3.02 -3.48
CA ALA A 19 7.10 4.29 -2.85
C ALA A 19 8.60 4.66 -2.94
N ALA A 20 9.42 3.87 -3.63
CA ALA A 20 10.87 4.07 -3.58
C ALA A 20 11.40 5.20 -4.49
N GLU A 21 10.65 5.69 -5.50
CA GLU A 21 11.30 6.44 -6.59
C GLU A 21 10.61 7.72 -7.08
N SER A 22 9.56 8.23 -6.44
CA SER A 22 8.94 9.50 -6.85
C SER A 22 9.47 10.74 -6.11
N ALA A 23 10.63 10.66 -5.51
CA ALA A 23 11.05 11.59 -4.47
C ALA A 23 11.74 12.88 -4.94
N ASP A 24 11.84 13.16 -6.24
CA ASP A 24 12.54 14.35 -6.73
C ASP A 24 11.67 15.26 -7.62
N ALA A 25 10.42 15.45 -7.21
CA ALA A 25 9.39 16.13 -7.97
C ALA A 25 9.39 17.66 -7.82
N GLY A 26 9.67 18.39 -8.92
CA GLY A 26 9.39 19.82 -9.07
C GLY A 26 10.33 20.80 -8.38
N ARG A 27 11.42 20.35 -7.78
CA ARG A 27 12.30 21.24 -7.00
C ARG A 27 13.39 21.91 -7.84
N PRO A 28 13.83 23.11 -7.47
CA PRO A 28 15.00 23.73 -8.09
C PRO A 28 16.23 22.82 -7.94
N GLY A 29 16.78 22.37 -9.05
CA GLY A 29 17.95 21.48 -9.09
C GLY A 29 17.69 20.04 -9.47
N ALA A 30 16.42 19.59 -9.57
CA ALA A 30 16.09 18.27 -10.08
C ALA A 30 16.58 18.08 -11.53
N LYS A 31 17.19 16.92 -11.81
CA LYS A 31 17.63 16.57 -13.15
C LYS A 31 16.54 15.85 -13.92
N TRP A 32 16.40 16.16 -15.20
CA TRP A 32 15.41 15.59 -16.09
C TRP A 32 16.06 14.74 -17.17
N ILE A 33 15.42 13.65 -17.55
CA ILE A 33 15.88 12.74 -18.61
C ILE A 33 14.87 12.79 -19.76
N ASP A 34 15.37 13.06 -20.98
CA ASP A 34 14.55 13.35 -22.16
C ASP A 34 14.41 12.19 -23.15
N SER A 35 14.89 10.98 -22.85
CA SER A 35 14.93 9.86 -23.81
C SER A 35 14.40 8.56 -23.26
N GLY A 36 13.87 7.72 -24.15
CA GLY A 36 13.44 6.36 -23.82
C GLY A 36 12.10 6.25 -23.05
N ILE A 37 11.22 7.25 -23.20
CA ILE A 37 9.93 7.29 -22.49
C ILE A 37 8.86 6.67 -23.37
N TYR A 38 8.17 5.64 -22.83
CA TYR A 38 6.98 5.05 -23.40
C TYR A 38 5.77 5.98 -23.19
N GLY A 39 4.90 6.12 -24.21
CA GLY A 39 3.69 6.97 -24.13
C GLY A 39 3.91 8.45 -24.46
N THR A 40 5.12 8.86 -24.88
CA THR A 40 5.36 10.27 -25.33
C THR A 40 4.96 10.52 -26.78
N TYR A 41 4.63 9.48 -27.53
CA TYR A 41 4.23 9.53 -28.95
C TYR A 41 5.22 10.25 -29.87
N GLU A 42 6.50 10.33 -29.48
CA GLU A 42 7.57 11.00 -30.25
C GLU A 42 7.70 10.36 -31.64
N GLY A 43 7.70 11.19 -32.69
CA GLY A 43 7.79 10.74 -34.07
C GLY A 43 6.49 10.20 -34.67
N MET A 44 5.43 10.06 -33.92
CA MET A 44 4.09 9.75 -34.44
C MET A 44 3.46 11.00 -35.06
N GLY A 45 2.79 10.86 -36.20
CA GLY A 45 2.02 11.95 -36.83
C GLY A 45 0.89 12.51 -35.93
N GLU A 46 0.01 13.30 -36.48
CA GLU A 46 -1.21 13.73 -35.77
C GLU A 46 -2.03 12.51 -35.38
N ILE A 47 -2.38 12.39 -34.08
CA ILE A 47 -3.21 11.28 -33.58
C ILE A 47 -4.66 11.76 -33.58
N SER A 48 -5.50 11.07 -34.32
CA SER A 48 -6.94 11.33 -34.31
C SER A 48 -7.58 10.83 -33.02
N LEU A 49 -8.41 11.64 -32.38
CA LEU A 49 -9.19 11.21 -31.23
C LEU A 49 -10.19 10.09 -31.53
N LYS A 50 -10.45 9.82 -32.83
CA LYS A 50 -11.24 8.67 -33.27
C LYS A 50 -10.45 7.37 -33.35
N ASP A 51 -9.11 7.46 -33.40
CA ASP A 51 -8.24 6.31 -33.50
C ASP A 51 -7.66 5.91 -32.14
N ASP A 52 -7.25 6.90 -31.32
CA ASP A 52 -6.79 6.71 -29.96
C ASP A 52 -7.14 7.97 -29.13
N PHE A 53 -8.21 7.86 -28.36
CA PHE A 53 -8.75 9.00 -27.63
C PHE A 53 -7.83 9.47 -26.49
N ALA A 54 -7.33 8.53 -25.69
CA ALA A 54 -6.43 8.86 -24.58
C ALA A 54 -5.14 9.51 -25.06
N ALA A 55 -4.52 8.97 -26.12
CA ALA A 55 -3.33 9.53 -26.71
C ALA A 55 -3.57 10.91 -27.31
N ALA A 56 -4.66 11.12 -28.04
CA ALA A 56 -5.00 12.40 -28.66
C ALA A 56 -5.22 13.49 -27.60
N ILE A 57 -5.92 13.19 -26.51
CA ILE A 57 -6.19 14.16 -25.43
C ILE A 57 -4.95 14.51 -24.63
N ASN A 58 -4.10 13.52 -24.33
CA ASN A 58 -2.93 13.71 -23.47
C ASN A 58 -1.64 14.06 -24.24
N ARG A 59 -1.71 14.18 -25.56
CA ARG A 59 -0.53 14.37 -26.42
C ARG A 59 0.31 15.58 -26.05
N GLU A 60 -0.31 16.76 -25.91
CA GLU A 60 0.40 18.01 -25.60
C GLU A 60 1.14 17.89 -24.25
N TRP A 61 0.49 17.29 -23.26
CA TRP A 61 1.11 16.99 -21.98
C TRP A 61 2.28 16.01 -22.15
N ALA A 62 2.07 14.88 -22.83
CA ALA A 62 3.08 13.84 -23.04
C ALA A 62 4.32 14.33 -23.82
N GLU A 63 4.14 15.26 -24.78
CA GLU A 63 5.26 15.88 -25.52
C GLU A 63 6.04 16.91 -24.68
N SER A 64 5.42 17.47 -23.64
CA SER A 64 6.03 18.49 -22.77
C SER A 64 6.62 17.92 -21.48
N VAL A 65 6.14 16.76 -21.05
CA VAL A 65 6.50 16.18 -19.75
C VAL A 65 7.87 15.52 -19.79
N LYS A 66 8.54 15.49 -18.64
CA LYS A 66 9.84 14.86 -18.45
C LYS A 66 9.81 14.01 -17.20
N ILE A 67 10.34 12.79 -17.29
CA ILE A 67 10.58 11.96 -16.12
C ILE A 67 11.89 12.40 -15.49
N ARG A 68 11.89 12.60 -14.18
CA ARG A 68 13.06 13.06 -13.42
C ARG A 68 14.09 11.96 -13.25
N GLU A 69 15.34 12.34 -13.00
CA GLU A 69 16.39 11.38 -12.63
C GLU A 69 15.98 10.65 -11.35
N GLY A 70 15.96 9.33 -11.38
CA GLY A 70 15.57 8.47 -10.26
C GLY A 70 14.05 8.15 -10.18
N ALA A 71 13.22 8.75 -11.04
CA ALA A 71 11.82 8.38 -11.20
C ALA A 71 11.62 7.45 -12.40
N GLU A 72 10.63 6.58 -12.34
CA GLU A 72 10.29 5.64 -13.42
C GLU A 72 9.19 6.15 -14.34
N ASN A 73 8.35 7.05 -13.82
CA ASN A 73 7.19 7.57 -14.53
C ASN A 73 6.81 8.98 -14.10
N VAL A 74 5.92 9.59 -14.88
CA VAL A 74 5.16 10.78 -14.54
C VAL A 74 3.71 10.57 -15.00
N SER A 75 2.74 10.99 -14.20
CA SER A 75 1.31 10.75 -14.42
C SER A 75 0.46 11.76 -13.65
N ALA A 76 -0.84 11.79 -13.89
CA ALA A 76 -1.76 12.55 -13.05
C ALA A 76 -1.60 12.21 -11.56
N ARG A 77 -1.31 10.93 -11.26
CA ARG A 77 -1.07 10.43 -9.90
C ARG A 77 0.20 11.04 -9.28
N THR A 78 1.34 10.95 -9.97
CA THR A 78 2.61 11.46 -9.43
C THR A 78 2.61 12.97 -9.30
N GLU A 79 2.00 13.70 -10.23
CA GLU A 79 1.83 15.15 -10.13
C GLU A 79 1.00 15.56 -8.90
N GLN A 80 -0.07 14.81 -8.57
CA GLN A 80 -0.84 15.09 -7.38
C GLN A 80 -0.10 14.73 -6.08
N ILE A 81 0.71 13.65 -6.07
CA ILE A 81 1.60 13.35 -4.95
C ILE A 81 2.59 14.50 -4.72
N ASP A 82 3.14 15.06 -5.78
CA ASP A 82 4.03 16.22 -5.70
C ASP A 82 3.33 17.44 -5.06
N ASN A 83 2.10 17.74 -5.48
CA ASN A 83 1.30 18.83 -4.89
C ASN A 83 1.07 18.60 -3.38
N ILE A 84 0.77 17.37 -2.97
CA ILE A 84 0.58 16.99 -1.56
C ILE A 84 1.89 17.19 -0.79
N ASN A 85 3.02 16.75 -1.33
CA ASN A 85 4.32 16.86 -0.71
C ASN A 85 4.77 18.32 -0.57
N GLU A 86 4.55 19.14 -1.60
CA GLU A 86 4.81 20.59 -1.53
C GLU A 86 3.97 21.25 -0.44
N ALA A 87 2.68 20.91 -0.34
CA ALA A 87 1.82 21.43 0.72
C ALA A 87 2.30 21.03 2.13
N LYS A 88 2.69 19.75 2.32
CA LYS A 88 3.26 19.26 3.59
C LYS A 88 4.55 20.01 3.94
N LEU A 89 5.46 20.18 2.98
CA LEU A 89 6.71 20.89 3.18
C LEU A 89 6.51 22.37 3.53
N ALA A 90 5.58 23.04 2.88
CA ALA A 90 5.24 24.43 3.21
C ALA A 90 4.79 24.60 4.67
N VAL A 91 4.11 23.59 5.25
CA VAL A 91 3.72 23.59 6.66
C VAL A 91 4.92 23.24 7.57
N LEU A 92 5.71 22.22 7.20
CA LEU A 92 6.86 21.78 8.02
C LEU A 92 7.97 22.84 8.10
N THR A 93 8.17 23.62 7.03
CA THR A 93 9.16 24.71 6.97
C THR A 93 8.58 26.08 7.32
N GLY A 94 7.27 26.16 7.56
CA GLY A 94 6.55 27.39 7.81
C GLY A 94 6.70 27.93 9.24
N GLU A 95 5.92 28.98 9.55
CA GLU A 95 5.91 29.60 10.88
C GLU A 95 5.40 28.62 11.95
N LYS A 96 6.02 28.67 13.14
CA LYS A 96 5.54 27.91 14.30
C LYS A 96 4.19 28.45 14.76
N LYS A 97 3.26 27.52 15.00
CA LYS A 97 1.93 27.82 15.53
C LYS A 97 1.83 27.33 16.97
N ASP A 98 0.80 27.77 17.69
CA ASP A 98 0.48 27.26 19.04
C ASP A 98 -0.16 25.86 18.93
N ASP A 99 0.65 24.90 18.47
CA ASP A 99 0.29 23.51 18.25
C ASP A 99 1.54 22.65 18.55
N GLN A 100 1.45 21.83 19.60
CA GLN A 100 2.59 21.04 20.08
C GLN A 100 2.94 19.92 19.11
N ASP A 101 1.95 19.29 18.46
CA ASP A 101 2.18 18.20 17.53
C ASP A 101 2.83 18.72 16.25
N LEU A 102 2.35 19.85 15.73
CA LEU A 102 2.99 20.53 14.60
C LEU A 102 4.42 20.94 14.95
N THR A 103 4.64 21.48 16.17
CA THR A 103 6.00 21.84 16.61
C THR A 103 6.91 20.62 16.66
N SER A 104 6.41 19.48 17.15
CA SER A 104 7.17 18.21 17.14
C SER A 104 7.50 17.75 15.73
N LEU A 105 6.56 17.84 14.78
CA LEU A 105 6.79 17.50 13.38
C LEU A 105 7.82 18.43 12.71
N GLN A 106 7.75 19.75 12.97
CA GLN A 106 8.72 20.70 12.44
C GLN A 106 10.13 20.47 13.02
N ASN A 107 10.24 20.14 14.30
CA ASN A 107 11.51 19.74 14.91
C ASN A 107 12.03 18.43 14.31
N TYR A 108 11.14 17.44 14.10
CA TYR A 108 11.52 16.17 13.52
C TYR A 108 12.05 16.34 12.08
N TYR A 109 11.34 17.11 11.28
CA TYR A 109 11.80 17.46 9.93
C TYR A 109 13.18 18.12 9.95
N ALA A 110 13.39 19.12 10.82
CA ALA A 110 14.68 19.81 10.94
C ALA A 110 15.82 18.85 11.36
N LEU A 111 15.56 17.90 12.27
CA LEU A 111 16.56 16.88 12.66
C LEU A 111 16.88 15.92 11.50
N LEU A 112 15.87 15.52 10.73
CA LEU A 112 16.05 14.58 9.61
C LEU A 112 16.82 15.20 8.45
N THR A 113 16.64 16.49 8.18
CA THR A 113 17.31 17.22 7.09
C THR A 113 18.70 17.74 7.46
N ASP A 114 19.09 17.75 8.74
CA ASP A 114 20.43 18.17 9.19
C ASP A 114 21.46 17.04 9.00
N TRP A 115 21.79 16.73 7.75
CA TRP A 115 22.79 15.73 7.42
C TRP A 115 24.20 16.07 7.98
N ASP A 116 24.53 17.35 8.16
CA ASP A 116 25.82 17.76 8.72
C ASP A 116 25.99 17.28 10.16
N THR A 117 24.96 17.40 10.97
CA THR A 117 24.96 16.91 12.36
C THR A 117 24.91 15.38 12.37
N ARG A 118 24.01 14.77 11.60
CA ARG A 118 23.87 13.30 11.51
C ARG A 118 25.16 12.63 11.06
N ASN A 119 25.86 13.19 10.07
CA ASN A 119 27.14 12.65 9.58
C ASN A 119 28.25 12.75 10.62
N LYS A 120 28.21 13.73 11.54
CA LYS A 120 29.15 13.82 12.66
C LYS A 120 28.84 12.81 13.77
N GLU A 121 27.55 12.54 14.02
CA GLU A 121 27.11 11.58 15.02
C GLU A 121 27.36 10.14 14.58
N GLY A 122 27.25 9.87 13.27
CA GLY A 122 27.41 8.53 12.70
C GLY A 122 26.44 7.53 13.37
N LEU A 123 26.99 6.39 13.80
CA LEU A 123 26.24 5.35 14.51
C LEU A 123 26.34 5.45 16.06
N ASP A 124 27.00 6.49 16.59
CA ASP A 124 27.17 6.64 18.05
C ASP A 124 25.84 6.61 18.82
N PRO A 125 24.73 7.19 18.32
CA PRO A 125 23.44 7.12 19.00
C PRO A 125 22.84 5.70 19.13
N LEU A 126 23.28 4.73 18.32
CA LEU A 126 22.87 3.31 18.45
C LEU A 126 23.64 2.54 19.53
N LYS A 127 24.87 2.97 19.86
CA LYS A 127 25.76 2.21 20.76
C LYS A 127 25.12 1.86 22.11
N PRO A 128 24.42 2.77 22.84
CA PRO A 128 23.80 2.43 24.11
C PRO A 128 22.77 1.29 24.01
N TYR A 129 22.02 1.22 22.89
CA TYR A 129 21.03 0.15 22.66
C TYR A 129 21.70 -1.18 22.34
N VAL A 130 22.80 -1.15 21.59
CA VAL A 130 23.60 -2.36 21.29
C VAL A 130 24.23 -2.89 22.57
N GLU A 131 24.83 -2.03 23.38
CA GLU A 131 25.43 -2.40 24.67
C GLU A 131 24.39 -2.98 25.63
N ASP A 132 23.19 -2.38 25.71
CA ASP A 132 22.07 -2.85 26.52
C ASP A 132 21.64 -4.27 26.10
N LEU A 133 21.38 -4.48 24.81
CA LEU A 133 21.00 -5.79 24.26
C LEU A 133 22.10 -6.85 24.51
N MET A 134 23.35 -6.53 24.24
CA MET A 134 24.47 -7.46 24.38
C MET A 134 24.80 -7.77 25.85
N SER A 135 24.36 -6.95 26.81
CA SER A 135 24.53 -7.21 28.25
C SER A 135 23.57 -8.27 28.82
N ILE A 136 22.51 -8.63 28.08
CA ILE A 136 21.50 -9.60 28.51
C ILE A 136 22.13 -10.98 28.69
N SER A 137 21.77 -11.68 29.78
CA SER A 137 22.39 -12.94 30.18
C SER A 137 21.40 -14.12 30.35
N SER A 138 20.09 -13.84 30.23
CA SER A 138 19.05 -14.86 30.37
C SER A 138 17.82 -14.56 29.51
N VAL A 139 17.01 -15.57 29.22
CA VAL A 139 15.72 -15.39 28.51
C VAL A 139 14.71 -14.57 29.33
N GLU A 140 14.80 -14.57 30.67
CA GLU A 140 13.99 -13.72 31.51
C GLU A 140 14.31 -12.23 31.27
N GLU A 141 15.60 -11.88 31.19
CA GLU A 141 16.04 -10.53 30.83
C GLU A 141 15.68 -10.19 29.38
N MET A 142 15.81 -11.15 28.47
CA MET A 142 15.43 -10.97 27.06
C MET A 142 13.92 -10.73 26.89
N THR A 143 13.10 -11.45 27.65
CA THR A 143 11.63 -11.21 27.69
C THR A 143 11.32 -9.79 28.18
N LYS A 144 12.01 -9.31 29.23
CA LYS A 144 11.87 -7.93 29.71
C LYS A 144 12.33 -6.91 28.65
N TYR A 145 13.40 -7.21 27.92
CA TYR A 145 13.85 -6.41 26.79
C TYR A 145 12.80 -6.33 25.69
N TYR A 146 12.25 -7.47 25.25
CA TYR A 146 11.20 -7.48 24.25
C TYR A 146 9.91 -6.77 24.68
N SER A 147 9.62 -6.76 25.98
CA SER A 147 8.44 -6.12 26.55
C SER A 147 8.59 -4.60 26.77
N ASP A 148 9.79 -4.04 26.62
CA ASP A 148 10.05 -2.62 26.83
C ASP A 148 10.21 -1.87 25.50
N PRO A 149 9.21 -1.06 25.09
CA PRO A 149 9.27 -0.35 23.82
C PRO A 149 10.33 0.76 23.76
N LYS A 150 11.02 1.07 24.91
CA LYS A 150 12.14 2.02 24.95
C LYS A 150 13.48 1.36 24.72
N ARG A 151 13.58 0.06 25.00
CA ARG A 151 14.79 -0.74 24.83
C ARG A 151 14.80 -1.50 23.52
N ASN A 152 13.68 -2.15 23.19
CA ASN A 152 13.52 -2.97 21.99
C ASN A 152 13.33 -2.11 20.75
N LEU A 153 14.43 -1.81 20.05
CA LEU A 153 14.42 -1.03 18.81
C LEU A 153 13.73 -1.76 17.65
N TYR A 154 13.80 -3.09 17.62
CA TYR A 154 13.08 -3.89 16.62
C TYR A 154 11.57 -3.75 16.80
N GLY A 155 11.07 -3.79 18.05
CA GLY A 155 9.76 -3.41 18.49
C GLY A 155 8.73 -4.52 18.60
N THR A 156 9.04 -5.71 18.16
CA THR A 156 8.30 -6.93 18.42
C THR A 156 9.27 -7.98 18.99
N PRO A 157 8.80 -9.10 19.54
CA PRO A 157 9.68 -10.20 19.93
C PRO A 157 10.12 -11.00 18.70
N MET A 158 10.81 -10.34 17.76
CA MET A 158 11.35 -10.91 16.53
C MET A 158 10.33 -11.63 15.63
N VAL A 159 9.12 -11.12 15.60
CA VAL A 159 8.05 -11.60 14.72
C VAL A 159 7.48 -10.46 13.89
N ILE A 160 7.06 -10.78 12.69
CA ILE A 160 6.28 -9.88 11.83
C ILE A 160 4.82 -10.08 12.20
N ILE A 161 4.15 -8.99 12.53
CA ILE A 161 2.74 -8.99 12.93
C ILE A 161 1.89 -8.14 12.00
N SER A 162 0.60 -8.41 11.98
CA SER A 162 -0.42 -7.56 11.37
C SER A 162 -1.70 -7.60 12.19
N ILE A 163 -2.51 -6.59 12.03
CA ILE A 163 -3.88 -6.59 12.56
C ILE A 163 -4.81 -6.96 11.42
N ILE A 164 -5.55 -8.04 11.59
CA ILE A 164 -6.48 -8.54 10.58
C ILE A 164 -7.90 -8.60 11.13
N THR A 165 -8.88 -8.54 10.23
CA THR A 165 -10.26 -8.83 10.60
C THR A 165 -10.40 -10.31 10.95
N GLU A 166 -11.14 -10.62 11.99
CA GLU A 166 -11.45 -11.99 12.33
C GLU A 166 -12.36 -12.59 11.24
N PRO A 167 -11.91 -13.65 10.52
CA PRO A 167 -12.59 -14.14 9.32
C PRO A 167 -14.05 -14.62 9.54
N LEU A 168 -14.37 -15.06 10.75
CA LEU A 168 -15.71 -15.57 11.10
C LEU A 168 -16.57 -14.52 11.83
N ASP A 169 -15.98 -13.39 12.22
CA ASP A 169 -16.67 -12.32 12.94
C ASP A 169 -16.08 -10.94 12.55
N PRO A 170 -16.47 -10.40 11.39
CA PRO A 170 -15.87 -9.21 10.82
C PRO A 170 -16.05 -7.94 11.66
N PHE A 171 -16.85 -7.99 12.72
CA PHE A 171 -16.96 -6.87 13.66
C PHE A 171 -15.76 -6.72 14.61
N TYR A 172 -14.80 -7.63 14.55
CA TYR A 172 -13.61 -7.58 15.41
C TYR A 172 -12.32 -7.75 14.59
N ASN A 173 -11.27 -7.17 15.13
CA ASN A 173 -9.90 -7.41 14.66
C ASN A 173 -9.19 -8.36 15.62
N MET A 174 -8.15 -9.02 15.12
CA MET A 174 -7.25 -9.84 15.91
C MET A 174 -5.81 -9.66 15.47
N LEU A 175 -4.87 -9.90 16.39
CA LEU A 175 -3.46 -9.93 16.07
C LEU A 175 -3.15 -11.19 15.25
N CYS A 176 -2.39 -11.01 14.18
CA CYS A 176 -1.81 -12.10 13.39
C CYS A 176 -0.28 -12.05 13.52
N ILE A 177 0.34 -13.10 14.06
CA ILE A 177 1.76 -13.35 13.91
C ILE A 177 1.94 -13.96 12.52
N GLN A 178 2.44 -13.18 11.57
CA GLN A 178 2.61 -13.66 10.19
C GLN A 178 3.74 -14.70 10.13
N LYS A 179 4.91 -14.32 10.59
CA LYS A 179 6.08 -15.20 10.65
C LYS A 179 7.14 -14.68 11.61
N VAL A 180 8.14 -15.48 11.89
CA VAL A 180 9.37 -15.06 12.58
C VAL A 180 10.25 -14.25 11.62
N SER A 181 10.97 -13.26 12.15
CA SER A 181 11.87 -12.39 11.37
C SER A 181 13.18 -13.10 11.07
N LEU A 182 13.33 -13.64 9.87
CA LEU A 182 14.47 -14.45 9.48
C LEU A 182 15.49 -13.67 8.64
N LEU A 183 16.76 -14.05 8.73
CA LEU A 183 17.82 -13.62 7.82
C LEU A 183 17.63 -14.24 6.43
N SER A 184 17.17 -15.50 6.36
CA SER A 184 16.81 -16.16 5.10
C SER A 184 15.53 -17.00 5.25
N ASP A 185 14.69 -16.96 4.23
CA ASP A 185 13.52 -17.85 4.11
C ASP A 185 13.88 -19.18 3.38
N GLU A 186 15.14 -19.33 2.93
CA GLU A 186 15.61 -20.49 2.18
C GLU A 186 16.23 -21.54 3.12
N PRO A 187 15.64 -22.74 3.29
CA PRO A 187 16.20 -23.78 4.17
C PRO A 187 17.62 -24.20 3.80
N ASP A 188 17.98 -24.13 2.52
CA ASP A 188 19.29 -24.50 2.01
C ASP A 188 20.41 -23.60 2.55
N ASP A 189 20.13 -22.34 2.91
CA ASP A 189 21.11 -21.44 3.52
C ASP A 189 21.61 -21.92 4.89
N TYR A 190 20.86 -22.82 5.54
CA TYR A 190 21.18 -23.34 6.88
C TYR A 190 21.82 -24.70 6.86
N GLN A 191 22.05 -25.32 5.70
CA GLN A 191 22.77 -26.60 5.58
C GLN A 191 24.24 -26.40 5.92
N GLU A 192 24.88 -27.46 6.45
CA GLU A 192 26.31 -27.44 6.78
C GLU A 192 27.14 -27.28 5.51
N GLY A 193 27.97 -26.24 5.45
CA GLY A 193 28.83 -25.96 4.30
C GLY A 193 28.09 -25.36 3.09
N ALA A 194 26.86 -24.93 3.24
CA ALA A 194 26.12 -24.27 2.20
C ALA A 194 26.76 -22.93 1.78
N THR A 195 26.71 -22.65 0.49
CA THR A 195 27.01 -21.31 -0.02
C THR A 195 25.77 -20.45 0.20
N GLU A 196 25.95 -19.30 0.81
CA GLU A 196 24.85 -18.33 1.03
C GLU A 196 24.18 -17.95 -0.29
N THR A 197 22.86 -17.87 -0.29
CA THR A 197 22.11 -17.23 -1.38
C THR A 197 22.53 -15.77 -1.51
N GLU A 198 22.26 -15.17 -2.66
CA GLU A 198 22.56 -13.73 -2.91
C GLU A 198 21.92 -12.84 -1.85
N GLY A 199 20.66 -13.10 -1.49
CA GLY A 199 19.93 -12.33 -0.48
C GLY A 199 20.58 -12.41 0.91
N LEU A 200 20.96 -13.60 1.36
CA LEU A 200 21.64 -13.78 2.64
C LEU A 200 23.04 -13.17 2.64
N ALA A 201 23.79 -13.32 1.55
CA ALA A 201 25.12 -12.72 1.40
C ALA A 201 25.08 -11.17 1.43
N ILE A 202 24.04 -10.55 0.88
CA ILE A 202 23.79 -9.11 0.97
C ILE A 202 23.55 -8.70 2.43
N LYS A 203 22.65 -9.40 3.14
CA LYS A 203 22.38 -9.14 4.56
C LYS A 203 23.63 -9.32 5.43
N HIS A 204 24.45 -10.33 5.14
CA HIS A 204 25.73 -10.57 5.83
C HIS A 204 26.68 -9.38 5.68
N LYS A 205 26.93 -8.94 4.45
CA LYS A 205 27.80 -7.78 4.16
C LYS A 205 27.27 -6.50 4.80
N THR A 206 25.94 -6.30 4.76
CA THR A 206 25.28 -5.14 5.37
C THR A 206 25.44 -5.15 6.89
N ALA A 207 25.23 -6.30 7.53
CA ALA A 207 25.40 -6.45 8.97
C ALA A 207 26.88 -6.27 9.39
N GLU A 208 27.83 -6.88 8.64
CA GLU A 208 29.27 -6.68 8.85
C GLU A 208 29.62 -5.18 8.78
N TYR A 209 29.15 -4.48 7.72
CA TYR A 209 29.38 -3.04 7.56
C TYR A 209 28.87 -2.24 8.77
N MET A 210 27.63 -2.49 9.20
CA MET A 210 27.02 -1.80 10.34
C MET A 210 27.78 -2.06 11.66
N LEU A 211 28.14 -3.32 11.92
CA LEU A 211 28.90 -3.71 13.12
C LEU A 211 30.28 -3.07 13.14
N ARG A 212 30.99 -3.03 12.02
CA ARG A 212 32.29 -2.36 11.91
C ARG A 212 32.21 -0.85 12.16
N ARG A 213 31.14 -0.20 11.67
CA ARG A 213 30.85 1.21 11.95
C ARG A 213 30.57 1.46 13.45
N LEU A 214 30.02 0.46 14.16
CA LEU A 214 29.82 0.50 15.62
C LEU A 214 31.10 0.25 16.42
N GLY A 215 32.20 -0.17 15.76
CA GLY A 215 33.52 -0.33 16.38
C GLY A 215 33.98 -1.77 16.57
N TYR A 216 33.20 -2.76 16.11
CA TYR A 216 33.64 -4.16 16.09
C TYR A 216 34.71 -4.37 15.02
N SER A 217 35.65 -5.30 15.26
CA SER A 217 36.56 -5.77 14.22
C SER A 217 35.81 -6.62 13.19
N GLU A 218 36.40 -6.81 12.02
CA GLU A 218 35.83 -7.69 10.98
C GLU A 218 35.57 -9.12 11.50
N SER A 219 36.51 -9.65 12.31
CA SER A 219 36.36 -10.98 12.92
C SER A 219 35.19 -11.06 13.89
N GLU A 220 35.02 -10.05 14.75
CA GLU A 220 33.90 -10.00 15.70
C GLU A 220 32.57 -9.80 14.99
N ALA A 221 32.51 -8.97 13.93
CA ALA A 221 31.30 -8.75 13.14
C ALA A 221 30.84 -10.05 12.47
N ASN A 222 31.77 -10.80 11.85
CA ASN A 222 31.46 -12.09 11.24
C ASN A 222 31.05 -13.14 12.30
N GLU A 223 31.70 -13.17 13.48
CA GLU A 223 31.32 -14.07 14.57
C GLU A 223 29.89 -13.79 15.08
N ILE A 224 29.50 -12.53 15.18
CA ILE A 224 28.13 -12.13 15.56
C ILE A 224 27.14 -12.61 14.51
N PHE A 225 27.42 -12.39 13.22
CA PHE A 225 26.54 -12.85 12.16
C PHE A 225 26.42 -14.36 12.10
N ASP A 226 27.55 -15.08 12.20
CA ASP A 226 27.58 -16.53 12.22
C ASP A 226 26.82 -17.10 13.43
N THR A 227 26.90 -16.43 14.58
CA THR A 227 26.14 -16.80 15.79
C THR A 227 24.64 -16.60 15.58
N ALA A 228 24.23 -15.51 14.96
CA ALA A 228 22.84 -15.25 14.59
C ALA A 228 22.31 -16.30 13.60
N LYS A 229 23.03 -16.54 12.52
CA LYS A 229 22.72 -17.58 11.52
C LYS A 229 22.68 -18.97 12.13
N GLY A 230 23.63 -19.27 13.05
CA GLY A 230 23.68 -20.54 13.79
C GLY A 230 22.46 -20.76 14.68
N PHE A 231 21.89 -19.69 15.25
CA PHE A 231 20.63 -19.73 15.97
C PHE A 231 19.45 -20.01 15.03
N GLU A 232 19.36 -19.28 13.90
CA GLU A 232 18.29 -19.49 12.90
C GLU A 232 18.32 -20.88 12.26
N ARG A 233 19.47 -21.53 12.16
CA ARG A 233 19.55 -22.93 11.70
C ARG A 233 18.59 -23.85 12.47
N LYS A 234 18.24 -23.51 13.70
CA LYS A 234 17.26 -24.26 14.51
C LYS A 234 15.83 -24.13 13.97
N PHE A 235 15.57 -23.16 13.08
CA PHE A 235 14.27 -22.97 12.42
C PHE A 235 14.16 -23.70 11.07
N GLN A 236 15.26 -24.28 10.57
CA GLN A 236 15.27 -25.03 9.30
C GLN A 236 14.16 -26.10 9.21
N PRO A 237 13.87 -26.91 10.27
CA PRO A 237 12.77 -27.88 10.19
C PRO A 237 11.39 -27.21 9.97
N GLY A 238 11.17 -26.02 10.53
CA GLY A 238 9.95 -25.24 10.32
C GLY A 238 9.83 -24.71 8.90
N LEU A 239 10.93 -24.23 8.32
CA LEU A 239 10.98 -23.78 6.93
C LEU A 239 10.73 -24.94 5.95
N GLU A 240 11.37 -26.10 6.16
CA GLU A 240 11.15 -27.30 5.36
C GLU A 240 9.68 -27.78 5.44
N ALA A 241 9.05 -27.68 6.61
CA ALA A 241 7.64 -28.02 6.79
C ALA A 241 6.72 -27.11 5.99
N ILE A 242 7.01 -25.80 5.93
CA ILE A 242 6.25 -24.85 5.08
C ILE A 242 6.37 -25.20 3.61
N MET A 243 7.58 -25.50 3.12
CA MET A 243 7.81 -25.86 1.72
C MET A 243 7.14 -27.19 1.35
N ALA A 244 7.07 -28.14 2.30
CA ALA A 244 6.43 -29.44 2.12
C ALA A 244 4.91 -29.40 2.24
N ASP A 245 4.35 -28.34 2.79
CA ASP A 245 2.89 -28.22 3.00
C ASP A 245 2.16 -27.91 1.69
N ILE A 246 1.65 -28.98 1.07
CA ILE A 246 0.84 -28.91 -0.16
C ILE A 246 -0.60 -28.41 0.13
N SER A 247 -1.06 -28.47 1.39
CA SER A 247 -2.42 -28.03 1.77
C SER A 247 -2.59 -26.52 1.70
N GLY A 248 -1.51 -25.78 1.88
CA GLY A 248 -1.40 -24.35 1.61
C GLY A 248 -2.06 -23.43 2.65
N ASP A 249 -2.45 -23.94 3.81
CA ASP A 249 -2.87 -23.12 4.96
C ASP A 249 -2.12 -23.57 6.24
N PRO A 250 -0.92 -23.05 6.46
CA PRO A 250 -0.15 -23.33 7.67
C PRO A 250 -0.63 -22.54 8.89
N SER A 251 -1.70 -21.75 8.75
CA SER A 251 -2.19 -20.87 9.80
C SER A 251 -3.03 -21.58 10.85
N SER A 252 -3.04 -21.04 12.06
CA SER A 252 -3.86 -21.49 13.17
C SER A 252 -4.43 -20.32 13.96
N THR A 253 -5.73 -20.30 14.18
CA THR A 253 -6.37 -19.33 15.06
C THR A 253 -6.60 -19.95 16.42
N LEU A 254 -6.02 -19.36 17.46
CA LEU A 254 -6.06 -19.84 18.85
C LEU A 254 -6.78 -18.82 19.73
N THR A 255 -7.52 -19.30 20.73
CA THR A 255 -7.92 -18.46 21.86
C THR A 255 -6.68 -18.05 22.64
N ILE A 256 -6.76 -16.94 23.39
CA ILE A 256 -5.63 -16.49 24.23
C ILE A 256 -5.17 -17.61 25.18
N ALA A 257 -6.09 -18.34 25.80
CA ALA A 257 -5.75 -19.42 26.71
C ALA A 257 -5.00 -20.58 26.02
N GLU A 258 -5.42 -20.98 24.81
CA GLU A 258 -4.71 -21.99 24.00
C GLU A 258 -3.34 -21.47 23.52
N PHE A 259 -3.28 -20.18 23.18
CA PHE A 259 -2.04 -19.53 22.75
C PHE A 259 -1.01 -19.48 23.90
N GLU A 260 -1.40 -19.05 25.09
CA GLU A 260 -0.53 -19.01 26.29
C GLU A 260 -0.13 -20.43 26.75
N GLU A 261 -1.02 -21.42 26.60
CA GLU A 261 -0.69 -22.82 26.87
C GLU A 261 0.33 -23.38 25.91
N LYS A 262 0.25 -22.98 24.62
CA LYS A 262 1.16 -23.44 23.56
C LYS A 262 2.53 -22.76 23.65
N TYR A 263 2.58 -21.43 23.84
CA TYR A 263 3.78 -20.62 23.82
C TYR A 263 4.17 -20.16 25.24
N LYS A 264 4.72 -21.09 26.01
CA LYS A 264 5.08 -20.89 27.44
C LYS A 264 6.49 -20.36 27.67
N ASN A 265 7.45 -20.76 26.83
CA ASN A 265 8.85 -20.36 26.96
C ASN A 265 9.04 -18.91 26.51
N LEU A 266 8.36 -18.52 25.43
CA LEU A 266 8.33 -17.17 24.94
C LEU A 266 6.90 -16.61 25.12
N PRO A 267 6.63 -15.85 26.18
CA PRO A 267 5.28 -15.39 26.53
C PRO A 267 4.83 -14.24 25.63
N PHE A 268 4.59 -14.53 24.35
CA PHE A 268 4.19 -13.56 23.34
C PHE A 268 3.00 -12.70 23.77
N ALA A 269 1.96 -13.29 24.36
CA ALA A 269 0.77 -12.54 24.76
C ALA A 269 1.10 -11.46 25.80
N ASP A 270 1.94 -11.77 26.82
CA ASP A 270 2.36 -10.80 27.83
C ASP A 270 3.26 -9.71 27.24
N ILE A 271 4.13 -10.09 26.29
CA ILE A 271 4.96 -9.12 25.56
C ILE A 271 4.07 -8.18 24.75
N PHE A 272 3.12 -8.69 23.98
CA PHE A 272 2.20 -7.86 23.20
C PHE A 272 1.36 -6.92 24.08
N ARG A 273 0.83 -7.39 25.22
CA ARG A 273 0.14 -6.52 26.19
C ARG A 273 1.05 -5.39 26.66
N SER A 274 2.32 -5.70 26.98
CA SER A 274 3.30 -4.72 27.43
C SER A 274 3.66 -3.70 26.34
N LEU A 275 3.60 -4.10 25.08
CA LEU A 275 3.80 -3.24 23.91
C LEU A 275 2.55 -2.44 23.52
N GLY A 276 1.40 -2.64 24.17
CA GLY A 276 0.17 -1.89 23.97
C GLY A 276 -0.86 -2.56 23.07
N TYR A 277 -0.66 -3.83 22.67
CA TYR A 277 -1.65 -4.58 21.87
C TYR A 277 -2.70 -5.22 22.79
N ASP A 278 -3.96 -4.82 22.64
CA ASP A 278 -5.10 -5.39 23.40
C ASP A 278 -5.54 -6.74 22.80
N VAL A 279 -4.72 -7.75 23.00
CA VAL A 279 -4.99 -9.11 22.50
C VAL A 279 -6.16 -9.78 23.22
N ASP A 280 -6.60 -9.22 24.36
CA ASP A 280 -7.69 -9.79 25.19
C ASP A 280 -9.07 -9.31 24.71
N PHE A 281 -9.19 -8.19 24.01
CA PHE A 281 -10.49 -7.63 23.61
C PHE A 281 -11.32 -8.62 22.76
N LYS A 282 -10.74 -9.23 21.72
CA LYS A 282 -11.35 -10.34 20.98
C LYS A 282 -11.02 -11.69 21.61
N GLY A 283 -9.87 -11.79 22.27
CA GLY A 283 -9.41 -13.00 22.94
C GLY A 283 -8.94 -14.11 21.98
N LYS A 284 -8.47 -13.73 20.78
CA LYS A 284 -7.91 -14.64 19.76
C LYS A 284 -6.66 -14.07 19.13
N ILE A 285 -5.72 -14.94 18.78
CA ILE A 285 -4.52 -14.65 17.98
C ILE A 285 -4.45 -15.64 16.82
N MET A 286 -4.12 -15.15 15.64
CA MET A 286 -3.77 -15.98 14.49
C MET A 286 -2.25 -16.15 14.40
N VAL A 287 -1.80 -17.35 14.09
CA VAL A 287 -0.40 -17.66 13.77
C VAL A 287 -0.33 -18.16 12.34
N GLY A 288 0.31 -17.40 11.46
CA GLY A 288 0.38 -17.68 10.02
C GLY A 288 1.23 -18.91 9.71
N TYR A 289 2.49 -18.89 10.12
CA TYR A 289 3.42 -20.02 9.89
C TYR A 289 3.76 -20.69 11.23
N THR A 290 2.84 -21.52 11.71
CA THR A 290 2.96 -22.18 13.03
C THR A 290 4.25 -22.94 13.22
N SER A 291 4.73 -23.67 12.20
CA SER A 291 5.95 -24.47 12.28
C SER A 291 7.21 -23.66 12.62
N ILE A 292 7.36 -22.46 12.09
CA ILE A 292 8.51 -21.59 12.41
C ILE A 292 8.35 -20.96 13.80
N VAL A 293 7.15 -20.53 14.16
CA VAL A 293 6.90 -19.96 15.49
C VAL A 293 7.09 -21.02 16.57
N ASP A 294 6.70 -22.27 16.31
CA ASP A 294 6.96 -23.40 17.19
C ASP A 294 8.47 -23.66 17.37
N CYS A 295 9.25 -23.59 16.28
CA CYS A 295 10.72 -23.68 16.39
C CYS A 295 11.31 -22.56 17.26
N PHE A 296 10.77 -21.34 17.19
CA PHE A 296 11.24 -20.24 18.03
C PHE A 296 10.90 -20.49 19.52
N GLU A 297 9.67 -20.88 19.82
CA GLU A 297 9.23 -21.27 21.17
C GLU A 297 10.12 -22.36 21.77
N GLU A 298 10.38 -23.44 21.03
CA GLU A 298 11.20 -24.57 21.48
C GLU A 298 12.65 -24.18 21.76
N ASN A 299 13.18 -23.20 21.06
CA ASN A 299 14.57 -22.76 21.17
C ASN A 299 14.75 -21.50 22.02
N TYR A 300 13.68 -20.93 22.59
CA TYR A 300 13.77 -19.78 23.49
C TYR A 300 14.19 -20.25 24.89
N SER A 301 15.50 -20.34 25.12
CA SER A 301 16.10 -20.87 26.34
C SER A 301 17.43 -20.19 26.66
N ASP A 302 17.86 -20.25 27.93
CA ASP A 302 19.15 -19.69 28.38
C ASP A 302 20.35 -20.32 27.65
N GLU A 303 20.23 -21.59 27.22
CA GLU A 303 21.27 -22.25 26.43
C GLU A 303 21.50 -21.53 25.07
N ASN A 304 20.49 -20.89 24.54
CA ASN A 304 20.53 -20.21 23.24
C ASN A 304 20.65 -18.67 23.35
N ILE A 305 20.86 -18.13 24.57
CA ILE A 305 20.77 -16.68 24.79
C ILE A 305 21.74 -15.87 23.91
N GLU A 306 22.96 -16.35 23.71
CA GLU A 306 23.94 -15.68 22.85
C GLU A 306 23.47 -15.63 21.38
N GLY A 307 22.87 -16.74 20.89
CA GLY A 307 22.28 -16.78 19.57
C GLY A 307 21.08 -15.82 19.42
N ILE A 308 20.19 -15.79 20.41
CA ILE A 308 19.03 -14.89 20.44
C ILE A 308 19.46 -13.43 20.41
N LYS A 309 20.45 -13.05 21.21
CA LYS A 309 20.99 -11.67 21.22
C LYS A 309 21.61 -11.29 19.88
N ALA A 310 22.51 -12.14 19.36
CA ALA A 310 23.17 -11.89 18.07
C ALA A 310 22.15 -11.75 16.93
N TRP A 311 21.17 -12.64 16.89
CA TRP A 311 20.10 -12.63 15.90
C TRP A 311 19.22 -11.38 16.02
N THR A 312 18.82 -10.98 17.24
CA THR A 312 18.07 -9.74 17.48
C THR A 312 18.88 -8.52 17.05
N LEU A 313 20.19 -8.48 17.38
CA LEU A 313 21.08 -7.40 17.00
C LEU A 313 21.19 -7.26 15.49
N VAL A 314 21.50 -8.34 14.79
CA VAL A 314 21.68 -8.32 13.33
C VAL A 314 20.42 -7.83 12.64
N ASN A 315 19.24 -8.40 12.95
CA ASN A 315 17.98 -7.96 12.36
C ASN A 315 17.67 -6.49 12.69
N THR A 316 17.94 -6.04 13.93
CA THR A 316 17.76 -4.63 14.31
C THR A 316 18.67 -3.71 13.48
N LEU A 317 19.93 -4.06 13.29
CA LEU A 317 20.87 -3.24 12.51
C LEU A 317 20.46 -3.16 11.03
N LEU A 318 19.97 -4.25 10.45
CA LEU A 318 19.45 -4.26 9.08
C LEU A 318 18.26 -3.30 8.90
N GLU A 319 17.39 -3.17 9.91
CA GLU A 319 16.27 -2.21 9.91
C GLU A 319 16.72 -0.75 10.02
N PHE A 320 17.87 -0.49 10.64
CA PHE A 320 18.34 0.87 10.92
C PHE A 320 19.31 1.44 9.89
N THR A 321 19.63 0.72 8.84
CA THR A 321 20.58 1.14 7.79
C THR A 321 20.30 2.52 7.21
N ARG A 322 19.02 2.82 6.96
CA ARG A 322 18.59 4.10 6.35
C ARG A 322 18.40 5.24 7.34
N TYR A 323 18.49 4.99 8.65
CA TYR A 323 18.18 5.97 9.69
C TYR A 323 19.41 6.64 10.32
N CYS A 324 20.60 6.21 9.96
CA CYS A 324 21.86 6.69 10.49
C CYS A 324 22.40 7.91 9.71
N ASP A 325 23.71 8.01 9.54
CA ASP A 325 24.36 9.01 8.69
C ASP A 325 24.22 8.66 7.19
N PHE A 326 24.51 9.64 6.33
CA PHE A 326 24.33 9.49 4.91
C PHE A 326 25.28 8.45 4.29
N GLU A 327 26.52 8.34 4.78
CA GLU A 327 27.49 7.33 4.31
C GLU A 327 26.94 5.90 4.55
N THR A 328 26.40 5.65 5.75
CA THR A 328 25.78 4.36 6.07
C THR A 328 24.58 4.07 5.17
N TYR A 329 23.70 5.05 4.99
CA TYR A 329 22.54 4.92 4.13
C TYR A 329 22.95 4.62 2.68
N GLU A 330 23.91 5.37 2.12
CA GLU A 330 24.37 5.21 0.74
C GLU A 330 25.06 3.85 0.53
N GLU A 331 26.00 3.46 1.41
CA GLU A 331 26.74 2.22 1.25
C GLU A 331 25.84 0.98 1.41
N THR A 332 24.91 1.01 2.37
CA THR A 332 23.97 -0.11 2.54
C THR A 332 22.94 -0.18 1.41
N ALA A 333 22.51 0.93 0.86
CA ALA A 333 21.67 0.96 -0.34
C ALA A 333 22.38 0.36 -1.55
N LYS A 334 23.66 0.70 -1.76
CA LYS A 334 24.49 0.07 -2.82
C LYS A 334 24.62 -1.44 -2.65
N LEU A 335 24.85 -1.91 -1.42
CA LEU A 335 24.93 -3.35 -1.12
C LEU A 335 23.62 -4.06 -1.46
N ASN A 336 22.49 -3.43 -1.17
CA ASN A 336 21.15 -3.97 -1.44
C ASN A 336 20.67 -3.78 -2.88
N GLY A 337 21.47 -3.14 -3.74
CA GLY A 337 21.06 -2.84 -5.11
C GLY A 337 19.94 -1.79 -5.22
N SER A 338 19.71 -1.03 -4.16
CA SER A 338 18.67 0.02 -4.09
C SER A 338 19.27 1.42 -4.27
N GLY A 339 18.42 2.36 -4.68
CA GLY A 339 18.80 3.78 -4.75
C GLY A 339 18.77 4.46 -3.39
N THR A 340 19.45 5.61 -3.28
CA THR A 340 19.36 6.53 -2.16
C THR A 340 18.51 7.74 -2.52
N ILE A 341 17.72 8.23 -1.56
CA ILE A 341 17.04 9.51 -1.68
C ILE A 341 18.04 10.62 -1.29
N ASN A 342 18.59 11.30 -2.31
CA ASN A 342 19.61 12.32 -2.10
C ASN A 342 19.03 13.67 -1.69
N ASP A 343 17.76 13.94 -2.01
CA ASP A 343 17.05 15.14 -1.58
C ASP A 343 16.62 15.03 -0.12
N ALA A 344 17.12 15.93 0.72
CA ALA A 344 16.92 15.89 2.16
C ALA A 344 15.44 16.02 2.57
N ASP A 345 14.66 16.81 1.85
CA ASP A 345 13.25 17.01 2.14
C ASP A 345 12.43 15.76 1.80
N SER A 346 12.68 15.15 0.63
CA SER A 346 12.03 13.90 0.21
C SER A 346 12.38 12.76 1.16
N TYR A 347 13.65 12.67 1.59
CA TYR A 347 14.07 11.72 2.60
C TYR A 347 13.32 11.94 3.93
N ALA A 348 13.25 13.19 4.40
CA ALA A 348 12.59 13.53 5.65
C ALA A 348 11.08 13.19 5.59
N LEU A 349 10.37 13.57 4.51
CA LEU A 349 8.97 13.21 4.32
C LEU A 349 8.76 11.70 4.38
N LYS A 350 9.57 10.92 3.66
CA LYS A 350 9.46 9.45 3.64
C LYS A 350 9.68 8.82 5.01
N VAL A 351 10.68 9.30 5.76
CA VAL A 351 10.92 8.83 7.14
C VAL A 351 9.77 9.21 8.06
N MET A 352 9.26 10.43 7.98
CA MET A 352 8.13 10.89 8.80
C MET A 352 6.86 10.12 8.48
N GLU A 353 6.55 9.90 7.21
CA GLU A 353 5.40 9.10 6.77
C GLU A 353 5.49 7.63 7.21
N SER A 354 6.69 7.08 7.34
CA SER A 354 6.88 5.71 7.84
C SER A 354 6.94 5.58 9.36
N THR A 355 7.11 6.67 10.09
CA THR A 355 7.32 6.64 11.55
C THR A 355 6.26 7.38 12.35
N VAL A 356 5.65 8.42 11.79
CA VAL A 356 4.60 9.22 12.44
C VAL A 356 3.42 9.51 11.48
N PRO A 357 2.92 8.49 10.74
CA PRO A 357 1.96 8.69 9.66
C PRO A 357 0.68 9.39 10.12
N SER A 358 0.10 8.97 11.25
CA SER A 358 -1.13 9.58 11.75
C SER A 358 -0.95 11.05 12.15
N MET A 359 0.24 11.45 12.63
CA MET A 359 0.54 12.87 12.88
C MET A 359 0.69 13.65 11.58
N MET A 360 1.33 13.04 10.55
CA MET A 360 1.44 13.64 9.22
C MET A 360 0.07 13.84 8.57
N ASP A 361 -0.83 12.87 8.71
CA ASP A 361 -2.20 12.94 8.23
C ASP A 361 -3.01 14.04 8.95
N GLN A 362 -2.91 14.11 10.28
CA GLN A 362 -3.57 15.17 11.04
C GLN A 362 -3.04 16.55 10.64
N MET A 363 -1.73 16.68 10.45
CA MET A 363 -1.12 17.90 9.94
C MET A 363 -1.68 18.25 8.55
N TYR A 364 -1.74 17.27 7.62
CA TYR A 364 -2.27 17.48 6.28
C TYR A 364 -3.73 17.97 6.32
N VAL A 365 -4.59 17.26 7.04
CA VAL A 365 -6.02 17.61 7.18
C VAL A 365 -6.22 18.99 7.83
N ASN A 366 -5.40 19.34 8.82
CA ASN A 366 -5.58 20.57 9.57
C ASN A 366 -4.99 21.82 8.91
N TYR A 367 -3.94 21.65 8.07
CA TYR A 367 -3.16 22.78 7.55
C TYR A 367 -3.00 22.82 6.04
N CYS A 368 -3.21 21.69 5.32
CA CYS A 368 -3.05 21.61 3.87
C CYS A 368 -4.38 21.41 3.13
N PHE A 369 -5.35 20.72 3.74
CA PHE A 369 -6.59 20.31 3.08
C PHE A 369 -7.74 21.29 3.37
N ASP A 370 -8.49 21.68 2.33
CA ASP A 370 -9.73 22.45 2.52
C ASP A 370 -10.86 21.53 3.00
N LYS A 371 -11.26 21.72 4.25
CA LYS A 371 -12.31 20.92 4.91
C LYS A 371 -13.69 21.02 4.23
N ASN A 372 -13.93 22.05 3.42
CA ASN A 372 -15.20 22.19 2.67
C ASN A 372 -15.31 21.11 1.58
N ILE A 373 -14.18 20.62 1.05
CA ILE A 373 -14.15 19.57 0.03
C ILE A 373 -14.83 18.30 0.52
N LYS A 374 -14.67 17.95 1.81
CA LYS A 374 -15.25 16.71 2.38
C LYS A 374 -16.77 16.65 2.17
N SER A 375 -17.51 17.74 2.44
CA SER A 375 -18.96 17.72 2.27
C SER A 375 -19.38 17.58 0.81
N GLN A 376 -18.68 18.26 -0.10
CA GLN A 376 -18.96 18.17 -1.53
C GLN A 376 -18.66 16.77 -2.09
N VAL A 377 -17.54 16.16 -1.70
CA VAL A 377 -17.19 14.79 -2.12
C VAL A 377 -18.17 13.77 -1.52
N THR A 378 -18.66 14.01 -0.29
CA THR A 378 -19.71 13.16 0.29
C THR A 378 -21.00 13.23 -0.55
N GLU A 379 -21.45 14.42 -0.93
CA GLU A 379 -22.64 14.57 -1.80
C GLU A 379 -22.45 13.87 -3.16
N LEU A 380 -21.26 13.97 -3.75
CA LEU A 380 -20.93 13.25 -5.00
C LEU A 380 -20.94 11.73 -4.80
N ALA A 381 -20.38 11.22 -3.71
CA ALA A 381 -20.37 9.79 -3.41
C ALA A 381 -21.81 9.27 -3.19
N GLU A 382 -22.64 9.99 -2.46
CA GLU A 382 -24.07 9.64 -2.27
C GLU A 382 -24.86 9.67 -3.59
N MET A 383 -24.58 10.65 -4.45
CA MET A 383 -25.16 10.72 -5.80
C MET A 383 -24.76 9.46 -6.62
N MET A 384 -23.49 9.07 -6.57
CA MET A 384 -23.00 7.87 -7.25
C MET A 384 -23.63 6.58 -6.71
N VAL A 385 -23.77 6.43 -5.39
CA VAL A 385 -24.49 5.29 -4.77
C VAL A 385 -25.94 5.21 -5.27
N ASN A 386 -26.64 6.33 -5.36
CA ASN A 386 -28.01 6.38 -5.85
C ASN A 386 -28.12 6.03 -7.35
N ALA A 387 -27.18 6.49 -8.17
CA ALA A 387 -27.12 6.14 -9.58
C ALA A 387 -26.78 4.66 -9.78
N TYR A 388 -25.85 4.13 -8.99
CA TYR A 388 -25.48 2.71 -9.01
C TYR A 388 -26.67 1.81 -8.61
N ARG A 389 -27.44 2.22 -7.59
CA ARG A 389 -28.70 1.55 -7.21
C ARG A 389 -29.67 1.46 -8.39
N LYS A 390 -29.87 2.57 -9.10
CA LYS A 390 -30.75 2.62 -10.26
C LYS A 390 -30.23 1.68 -11.35
N MET A 391 -28.94 1.71 -11.63
CA MET A 391 -28.28 0.80 -12.59
C MET A 391 -28.53 -0.67 -12.25
N LEU A 392 -28.32 -1.10 -10.99
CA LEU A 392 -28.59 -2.47 -10.56
C LEU A 392 -30.06 -2.89 -10.70
N MET A 393 -31.00 -1.99 -10.43
CA MET A 393 -32.44 -2.26 -10.60
C MET A 393 -32.83 -2.43 -12.07
N GLU A 394 -32.16 -1.74 -13.00
CA GLU A 394 -32.42 -1.77 -14.43
C GLU A 394 -31.78 -2.96 -15.15
N GLU A 395 -30.86 -3.72 -14.48
CA GLU A 395 -30.23 -4.92 -15.06
C GLU A 395 -31.30 -5.98 -15.41
N ASP A 396 -31.35 -6.38 -16.67
CA ASP A 396 -32.37 -7.32 -17.20
C ASP A 396 -31.99 -8.79 -17.03
N TRP A 397 -30.72 -9.07 -16.74
CA TRP A 397 -30.17 -10.41 -16.58
C TRP A 397 -30.14 -10.90 -15.12
N LEU A 398 -30.32 -10.02 -14.15
CA LEU A 398 -30.41 -10.35 -12.72
C LEU A 398 -31.85 -10.70 -12.32
N SER A 399 -32.04 -11.77 -11.55
CA SER A 399 -33.29 -12.07 -10.89
C SER A 399 -33.64 -11.03 -9.83
N ASP A 400 -34.92 -10.92 -9.48
CA ASP A 400 -35.38 -10.04 -8.40
C ASP A 400 -34.74 -10.40 -7.05
N GLU A 401 -34.41 -11.68 -6.82
CA GLU A 401 -33.75 -12.16 -5.59
C GLU A 401 -32.33 -11.62 -5.49
N THR A 402 -31.52 -11.79 -6.53
CA THR A 402 -30.13 -11.28 -6.53
C THR A 402 -30.11 -9.76 -6.53
N LYS A 403 -31.00 -9.08 -7.27
CA LYS A 403 -31.16 -7.62 -7.20
C LYS A 403 -31.41 -7.13 -5.78
N ALA A 404 -32.33 -7.76 -5.06
CA ALA A 404 -32.65 -7.38 -3.68
C ALA A 404 -31.41 -7.49 -2.78
N LYS A 405 -30.60 -8.54 -2.94
CA LYS A 405 -29.35 -8.74 -2.18
C LYS A 405 -28.26 -7.73 -2.58
N ALA A 406 -28.13 -7.45 -3.87
CA ALA A 406 -27.19 -6.43 -4.35
C ALA A 406 -27.55 -5.03 -3.80
N ILE A 407 -28.83 -4.68 -3.81
CA ILE A 407 -29.32 -3.42 -3.20
C ILE A 407 -29.10 -3.42 -1.68
N GLU A 408 -29.38 -4.51 -0.98
CA GLU A 408 -29.10 -4.63 0.46
C GLU A 408 -27.61 -4.41 0.75
N LYS A 409 -26.70 -4.95 -0.08
CA LYS A 409 -25.26 -4.73 0.05
C LYS A 409 -24.89 -3.28 -0.20
N LEU A 410 -25.41 -2.65 -1.25
CA LEU A 410 -25.18 -1.25 -1.59
C LEU A 410 -25.69 -0.31 -0.49
N ASP A 411 -26.86 -0.62 0.13
CA ASP A 411 -27.46 0.15 1.22
C ASP A 411 -26.64 0.11 2.52
N ASN A 412 -25.78 -0.90 2.66
CA ASN A 412 -24.94 -1.08 3.83
C ASN A 412 -23.47 -0.70 3.55
N ILE A 413 -23.13 -0.15 2.36
CA ILE A 413 -21.79 0.39 2.11
C ILE A 413 -21.48 1.51 3.08
N LYS A 414 -20.37 1.38 3.80
CA LYS A 414 -19.82 2.44 4.64
C LYS A 414 -19.04 3.41 3.76
N LEU A 415 -19.43 4.68 3.77
CA LEU A 415 -18.75 5.73 3.02
C LEU A 415 -17.70 6.40 3.91
N HIS A 416 -16.44 6.15 3.65
CA HIS A 416 -15.31 6.78 4.31
C HIS A 416 -14.72 7.86 3.41
N ILE A 417 -15.10 9.12 3.66
CA ILE A 417 -14.79 10.26 2.77
C ILE A 417 -13.76 11.19 3.40
N CYS A 418 -12.66 11.39 2.71
CA CYS A 418 -11.49 12.22 3.01
C CYS A 418 -10.75 11.84 4.30
N TYR A 419 -11.39 11.92 5.45
CA TYR A 419 -10.82 11.61 6.77
C TYR A 419 -11.96 11.35 7.78
N PRO A 420 -11.73 10.55 8.86
CA PRO A 420 -12.75 10.24 9.86
C PRO A 420 -13.12 11.47 10.70
N GLU A 421 -14.33 11.47 11.26
CA GLU A 421 -14.76 12.51 12.21
C GLU A 421 -14.02 12.42 13.53
N THR A 422 -13.66 11.21 13.94
CA THR A 422 -12.92 10.95 15.17
C THR A 422 -11.54 10.40 14.81
N LEU A 423 -10.50 11.13 15.15
CA LEU A 423 -9.12 10.68 15.02
C LEU A 423 -8.73 9.91 16.29
N PHE A 424 -7.85 8.93 16.14
CA PHE A 424 -7.30 8.22 17.27
C PHE A 424 -6.38 9.15 18.07
N ASP A 425 -6.60 9.26 19.39
CA ASP A 425 -5.76 10.04 20.29
C ASP A 425 -4.58 9.18 20.79
N VAL A 426 -3.61 8.94 19.90
CA VAL A 426 -2.31 8.38 20.30
C VAL A 426 -1.35 9.53 20.49
N LYS A 427 -0.76 9.62 21.69
CA LYS A 427 0.22 10.66 21.96
C LYS A 427 1.63 10.19 21.61
N CYS A 428 2.27 10.93 20.73
CA CYS A 428 3.70 10.82 20.51
C CYS A 428 4.45 11.49 21.66
N ASP A 429 5.58 10.91 22.09
CA ASP A 429 6.52 11.66 22.92
C ASP A 429 6.99 12.90 22.16
N SER A 430 7.00 14.06 22.78
CA SER A 430 7.39 15.30 22.11
C SER A 430 8.80 15.19 21.52
N ILE A 431 8.97 15.66 20.31
CA ILE A 431 10.26 15.71 19.62
C ILE A 431 10.84 17.10 19.81
N GLY A 432 11.98 17.15 20.48
CA GLY A 432 12.71 18.39 20.77
C GLY A 432 13.64 18.82 19.63
N THR A 433 14.48 19.78 19.91
CA THR A 433 15.51 20.32 19.02
C THR A 433 16.90 19.78 19.37
N THR A 434 17.85 19.89 18.43
CA THR A 434 19.28 19.60 18.72
C THR A 434 19.82 20.33 19.92
N SER A 435 19.39 21.58 20.16
CA SER A 435 19.80 22.35 21.33
C SER A 435 19.26 21.83 22.67
N GLU A 436 18.21 21.01 22.62
CA GLU A 436 17.64 20.30 23.77
C GLU A 436 18.22 18.89 23.92
N GLY A 437 19.16 18.50 23.06
CA GLY A 437 19.83 17.20 23.08
C GLY A 437 19.11 16.12 22.30
N GLU A 438 18.11 16.47 21.47
CA GLU A 438 17.45 15.52 20.57
C GLU A 438 18.34 15.23 19.36
N THR A 439 18.39 13.97 18.93
CA THR A 439 19.07 13.53 17.70
C THR A 439 18.04 13.02 16.68
N ALA A 440 18.40 12.98 15.41
CA ALA A 440 17.54 12.39 14.40
C ALA A 440 17.15 10.95 14.76
N LEU A 441 18.11 10.15 15.24
CA LEU A 441 17.85 8.77 15.64
C LEU A 441 16.90 8.66 16.83
N SER A 442 17.05 9.50 17.86
CA SER A 442 16.13 9.49 19.02
C SER A 442 14.71 9.87 18.61
N ALA A 443 14.56 10.83 17.68
CA ALA A 443 13.27 11.21 17.12
C ALA A 443 12.64 10.06 16.29
N ILE A 444 13.44 9.36 15.48
CA ILE A 444 13.01 8.17 14.74
C ILE A 444 12.50 7.08 15.68
N ILE A 445 13.23 6.79 16.76
CA ILE A 445 12.83 5.80 17.76
C ILE A 445 11.49 6.16 18.41
N LYS A 446 11.30 7.45 18.77
CA LYS A 446 10.01 7.95 19.29
C LYS A 446 8.90 7.78 18.26
N GLY A 447 9.15 8.12 16.99
CA GLY A 447 8.21 7.96 15.89
C GLY A 447 7.83 6.49 15.68
N ARG A 448 8.81 5.58 15.63
CA ARG A 448 8.53 4.13 15.48
C ARG A 448 7.72 3.57 16.65
N ARG A 449 7.91 4.06 17.87
CA ARG A 449 7.08 3.70 19.03
C ARG A 449 5.64 4.21 18.87
N TYR A 450 5.49 5.47 18.48
CA TYR A 450 4.19 6.06 18.19
C TYR A 450 3.46 5.27 17.10
N PHE A 451 4.14 4.93 16.01
CA PHE A 451 3.58 4.13 14.92
C PHE A 451 2.98 2.82 15.44
N ARG A 452 3.72 2.06 16.25
CA ARG A 452 3.23 0.79 16.80
C ARG A 452 2.02 0.93 17.72
N LEU A 453 2.01 1.96 18.55
CA LEU A 453 0.84 2.25 19.38
C LEU A 453 -0.38 2.59 18.53
N SER A 454 -0.18 3.31 17.43
CA SER A 454 -1.26 3.63 16.47
C SER A 454 -1.78 2.37 15.78
N GLU A 455 -0.90 1.47 15.34
CA GLU A 455 -1.28 0.19 14.74
C GLU A 455 -2.06 -0.72 15.70
N ALA A 456 -1.79 -0.65 16.99
CA ALA A 456 -2.47 -1.48 18.00
C ALA A 456 -3.94 -1.08 18.26
N ILE A 457 -4.33 0.15 17.94
CA ILE A 457 -5.67 0.69 18.23
C ILE A 457 -6.83 -0.18 17.72
N PRO A 458 -6.80 -0.68 16.46
CA PRO A 458 -7.90 -1.48 15.94
C PRO A 458 -8.21 -2.74 16.75
N LEU A 459 -7.26 -3.24 17.55
CA LEU A 459 -7.50 -4.38 18.45
C LEU A 459 -8.45 -4.08 19.60
N SER A 460 -8.55 -2.81 20.02
CA SER A 460 -9.38 -2.38 21.15
C SER A 460 -10.78 -1.91 20.74
N HIS A 461 -11.11 -1.98 19.45
CA HIS A 461 -12.35 -1.42 18.91
C HIS A 461 -13.07 -2.41 18.00
N LYS A 462 -14.39 -2.22 17.88
CA LYS A 462 -15.20 -2.94 16.90
C LYS A 462 -15.15 -2.25 15.54
N ASN A 463 -15.25 -3.04 14.48
CA ASN A 463 -15.41 -2.56 13.10
C ASN A 463 -16.88 -2.17 12.84
N ASP A 464 -17.44 -1.23 13.62
CA ASP A 464 -18.82 -0.78 13.53
C ASP A 464 -19.01 0.49 12.68
N GLY A 465 -17.93 0.92 12.02
CA GLY A 465 -17.92 2.13 11.20
C GLY A 465 -17.57 3.42 11.97
N THR A 466 -17.44 3.37 13.30
CA THR A 466 -17.01 4.52 14.11
C THR A 466 -15.56 4.89 13.81
N TYR A 467 -14.72 3.89 13.57
CA TYR A 467 -13.34 4.06 13.20
C TYR A 467 -13.11 3.49 11.80
N TRP A 468 -12.28 4.16 11.01
CA TRP A 468 -11.84 3.61 9.74
C TRP A 468 -10.87 2.48 10.01
N ARG A 469 -11.16 1.35 9.39
CA ARG A 469 -10.36 0.16 9.57
C ARG A 469 -9.07 0.18 8.78
N TYR A 470 -9.06 0.90 7.68
CA TYR A 470 -7.94 0.91 6.76
C TYR A 470 -6.83 1.81 7.29
N ASP A 471 -5.62 1.25 7.45
CA ASP A 471 -4.43 1.96 7.94
C ASP A 471 -3.76 2.83 6.87
N THR A 472 -4.49 3.14 5.79
CA THR A 472 -4.01 4.05 4.78
C THR A 472 -4.11 5.49 5.29
N TYR A 473 -3.08 6.24 5.01
CA TYR A 473 -2.98 7.62 5.44
C TYR A 473 -3.92 8.50 4.64
N TYR A 474 -4.60 9.43 5.31
CA TYR A 474 -5.62 10.30 4.68
C TYR A 474 -5.05 11.22 3.61
N SER A 475 -3.75 11.54 3.69
CA SER A 475 -3.04 12.27 2.65
C SER A 475 -2.60 11.40 1.48
N THR A 476 -2.82 10.10 1.52
CA THR A 476 -2.50 9.20 0.40
C THR A 476 -3.41 9.48 -0.79
N LEU A 477 -2.83 9.46 -1.97
CA LEU A 477 -3.56 9.52 -3.22
C LEU A 477 -4.12 8.13 -3.53
N ALA A 478 -5.25 7.80 -2.92
CA ALA A 478 -5.91 6.52 -3.11
C ALA A 478 -7.43 6.63 -2.92
N ALA A 479 -8.11 5.71 -3.58
CA ALA A 479 -9.45 5.27 -3.26
C ALA A 479 -9.43 3.75 -3.21
N VAL A 480 -10.24 3.12 -2.37
CA VAL A 480 -10.28 1.67 -2.25
C VAL A 480 -11.61 1.18 -1.69
N TYR A 481 -12.17 0.15 -2.32
CA TYR A 481 -13.26 -0.62 -1.74
C TYR A 481 -12.70 -1.81 -0.95
N MET A 482 -13.15 -1.97 0.28
CA MET A 482 -12.76 -3.04 1.18
C MET A 482 -13.91 -4.04 1.35
N PRO A 483 -13.87 -5.21 0.70
CA PRO A 483 -14.98 -6.17 0.76
C PRO A 483 -15.24 -6.75 2.16
N GLN A 484 -14.19 -6.87 3.01
CA GLN A 484 -14.28 -7.50 4.34
C GLN A 484 -15.08 -6.69 5.37
N ASP A 485 -15.33 -5.42 5.11
CA ASP A 485 -16.19 -4.58 5.95
C ASP A 485 -17.22 -3.79 5.15
N ASN A 486 -17.31 -4.06 3.84
CA ASN A 486 -18.21 -3.39 2.92
C ASN A 486 -18.06 -1.87 3.00
N SER A 487 -16.83 -1.35 2.89
CA SER A 487 -16.53 0.08 2.93
C SER A 487 -15.91 0.58 1.62
N MET A 488 -16.29 1.78 1.22
CA MET A 488 -15.66 2.56 0.18
C MET A 488 -14.91 3.72 0.81
N ASN A 489 -13.60 3.78 0.58
CA ASN A 489 -12.68 4.73 1.19
C ASN A 489 -12.13 5.66 0.11
N ILE A 490 -12.46 6.94 0.18
CA ILE A 490 -11.98 8.01 -0.72
C ILE A 490 -11.12 8.95 0.14
N PHE A 491 -9.80 8.86 0.02
CA PHE A 491 -8.90 9.62 0.88
C PHE A 491 -8.75 11.07 0.43
N ALA A 492 -8.36 11.96 1.36
CA ALA A 492 -8.23 13.39 1.08
C ALA A 492 -7.19 13.71 -0.02
N GLY A 493 -6.14 12.88 -0.13
CA GLY A 493 -5.09 13.09 -1.14
C GLY A 493 -5.57 13.00 -2.59
N ILE A 494 -6.62 12.22 -2.89
CA ILE A 494 -7.16 12.13 -4.25
C ILE A 494 -8.12 13.29 -4.60
N CYS A 495 -8.52 14.08 -3.60
CA CYS A 495 -9.46 15.17 -3.78
C CYS A 495 -8.76 16.47 -4.24
N GLY A 496 -7.94 16.40 -5.28
CA GLY A 496 -7.20 17.53 -5.83
C GLY A 496 -6.59 17.22 -7.20
N GLY A 497 -5.77 18.13 -7.73
CA GLY A 497 -5.06 17.97 -9.01
C GLY A 497 -6.00 17.74 -10.18
N ASP A 498 -5.68 16.76 -11.01
CA ASP A 498 -6.52 16.39 -12.16
C ASP A 498 -7.75 15.54 -11.78
N TYR A 499 -7.89 15.16 -10.52
CA TYR A 499 -9.04 14.36 -10.08
C TYR A 499 -10.22 15.22 -9.63
N TYR A 500 -9.96 16.35 -8.97
CA TYR A 500 -11.03 17.16 -8.39
C TYR A 500 -10.60 18.61 -8.14
N ASP A 501 -11.54 19.53 -8.40
CA ASP A 501 -11.52 20.91 -7.92
C ASP A 501 -12.96 21.35 -7.63
N GLU A 502 -13.17 22.04 -6.52
CA GLU A 502 -14.52 22.46 -6.10
C GLU A 502 -15.21 23.39 -7.10
N SER A 503 -14.43 24.19 -7.84
CA SER A 503 -14.93 25.14 -8.85
C SER A 503 -15.31 24.53 -10.19
N TRP A 504 -14.98 23.23 -10.41
CA TRP A 504 -15.25 22.57 -11.69
C TRP A 504 -16.75 22.40 -11.95
N PRO A 505 -17.18 22.46 -13.23
CA PRO A 505 -18.53 22.06 -13.61
C PRO A 505 -18.75 20.57 -13.33
N MET A 506 -20.02 20.17 -13.23
CA MET A 506 -20.38 18.79 -12.85
C MET A 506 -19.78 17.76 -13.81
N GLU A 507 -19.78 18.05 -15.11
CA GLU A 507 -19.24 17.17 -16.15
C GLU A 507 -17.77 16.82 -15.90
N LYS A 508 -16.98 17.80 -15.49
CA LYS A 508 -15.57 17.61 -15.17
C LYS A 508 -15.40 16.84 -13.86
N LYS A 509 -16.24 17.09 -12.84
CA LYS A 509 -16.26 16.31 -11.60
C LYS A 509 -16.65 14.85 -11.84
N LEU A 510 -17.61 14.61 -12.75
CA LEU A 510 -18.02 13.27 -13.14
C LEU A 510 -16.91 12.51 -13.88
N GLY A 511 -16.22 13.13 -14.84
CA GLY A 511 -15.10 12.52 -15.55
C GLY A 511 -13.82 12.40 -14.70
N GLY A 512 -13.70 13.15 -13.61
CA GLY A 512 -12.60 13.12 -12.67
C GLY A 512 -12.88 12.20 -11.48
N LEU A 513 -13.05 12.76 -10.28
CA LEU A 513 -13.19 12.00 -9.03
C LEU A 513 -14.37 11.01 -9.06
N CYS A 514 -15.50 11.36 -9.68
CA CYS A 514 -16.64 10.44 -9.73
C CYS A 514 -16.36 9.18 -10.57
N MET A 515 -15.45 9.24 -11.56
CA MET A 515 -14.99 8.04 -12.27
C MET A 515 -14.31 7.08 -11.29
N ILE A 516 -13.51 7.58 -10.38
CA ILE A 516 -12.87 6.77 -9.33
C ILE A 516 -13.91 6.26 -8.31
N VAL A 517 -14.84 7.13 -7.86
CA VAL A 517 -15.92 6.71 -6.92
C VAL A 517 -16.77 5.59 -7.51
N GLY A 518 -17.13 5.69 -8.79
CA GLY A 518 -17.89 4.63 -9.49
C GLY A 518 -17.10 3.34 -9.66
N HIS A 519 -15.79 3.46 -9.87
CA HIS A 519 -14.86 2.32 -9.92
C HIS A 519 -14.85 1.58 -8.59
N GLU A 520 -14.67 2.28 -7.46
CA GLU A 520 -14.69 1.68 -6.13
C GLU A 520 -16.05 1.06 -5.77
N LEU A 521 -17.16 1.69 -6.16
CA LEU A 521 -18.48 1.09 -5.98
C LEU A 521 -18.63 -0.21 -6.78
N THR A 522 -18.04 -0.28 -7.97
CA THR A 522 -18.11 -1.49 -8.81
C THR A 522 -17.32 -2.64 -8.21
N HIS A 523 -16.23 -2.36 -7.48
CA HIS A 523 -15.51 -3.41 -6.74
C HIS A 523 -16.36 -4.16 -5.72
N ALA A 524 -17.47 -3.59 -5.24
CA ALA A 524 -18.44 -4.33 -4.42
C ALA A 524 -19.08 -5.51 -5.18
N PHE A 525 -19.06 -5.46 -6.50
CA PHE A 525 -19.77 -6.37 -7.41
C PHE A 525 -18.87 -6.99 -8.47
N ASP A 526 -17.56 -6.82 -8.40
CA ASP A 526 -16.58 -7.47 -9.28
C ASP A 526 -16.39 -8.96 -8.92
N THR A 527 -15.41 -9.63 -9.55
CA THR A 527 -15.14 -11.06 -9.33
C THR A 527 -14.65 -11.38 -7.91
N THR A 528 -14.17 -10.39 -7.17
CA THR A 528 -13.74 -10.53 -5.76
C THR A 528 -14.85 -10.09 -4.81
N GLY A 529 -15.30 -8.85 -4.92
CA GLY A 529 -16.30 -8.27 -4.00
C GLY A 529 -17.64 -8.97 -4.04
N SER A 530 -18.03 -9.52 -5.20
CA SER A 530 -19.28 -10.30 -5.33
C SER A 530 -19.34 -11.57 -4.49
N ASN A 531 -18.22 -11.99 -3.86
CA ASN A 531 -18.15 -13.12 -2.94
C ASN A 531 -18.38 -12.73 -1.47
N TYR A 532 -18.58 -11.44 -1.19
CA TYR A 532 -18.82 -10.91 0.16
C TYR A 532 -20.22 -10.32 0.24
N ASP A 533 -20.89 -10.54 1.36
CA ASP A 533 -22.23 -10.01 1.61
C ASP A 533 -22.21 -8.55 2.10
N LYS A 534 -23.38 -8.06 2.50
CA LYS A 534 -23.58 -6.70 3.02
C LYS A 534 -22.81 -6.38 4.30
N ASP A 535 -22.43 -7.38 5.06
CA ASP A 535 -21.71 -7.25 6.35
C ASP A 535 -20.20 -7.53 6.18
N GLY A 536 -19.75 -7.86 4.97
CA GLY A 536 -18.36 -8.20 4.66
C GLY A 536 -18.01 -9.67 4.92
N ALA A 537 -19.00 -10.53 5.16
CA ALA A 537 -18.77 -11.96 5.31
C ALA A 537 -18.63 -12.63 3.94
N GLN A 538 -17.63 -13.51 3.81
CA GLN A 538 -17.42 -14.26 2.59
C GLN A 538 -18.47 -15.36 2.45
N MET A 539 -19.44 -15.16 1.57
CA MET A 539 -20.54 -16.11 1.30
C MET A 539 -21.15 -15.91 -0.08
N ASN A 540 -21.72 -16.98 -0.65
CA ASN A 540 -22.52 -16.87 -1.86
C ASN A 540 -23.93 -16.36 -1.53
N TRP A 541 -24.27 -15.18 -2.06
CA TRP A 541 -25.59 -14.56 -1.92
C TRP A 541 -26.37 -14.47 -3.26
N TRP A 542 -25.80 -15.00 -4.34
CA TRP A 542 -26.37 -15.05 -5.68
C TRP A 542 -27.26 -16.28 -5.86
N THR A 543 -28.24 -16.20 -6.77
CA THR A 543 -28.81 -17.42 -7.36
C THR A 543 -27.77 -18.10 -8.26
N GLU A 544 -27.92 -19.40 -8.50
CA GLU A 544 -26.98 -20.14 -9.35
C GLU A 544 -27.01 -19.63 -10.80
N GLU A 545 -28.22 -19.33 -11.31
CA GLU A 545 -28.45 -18.81 -12.66
C GLU A 545 -27.82 -17.45 -12.85
N ASP A 546 -27.95 -16.53 -11.89
CA ASP A 546 -27.37 -15.20 -11.96
C ASP A 546 -25.84 -15.26 -11.84
N ARG A 547 -25.32 -16.17 -11.01
CA ARG A 547 -23.88 -16.39 -10.88
C ARG A 547 -23.27 -16.88 -12.19
N GLN A 548 -23.97 -17.80 -12.88
CA GLN A 548 -23.55 -18.28 -14.19
C GLN A 548 -23.62 -17.15 -15.25
N ALA A 549 -24.70 -16.37 -15.26
CA ALA A 549 -24.86 -15.25 -16.19
C ALA A 549 -23.78 -14.17 -15.98
N PHE A 550 -23.37 -13.91 -14.74
CA PHE A 550 -22.22 -13.05 -14.42
C PHE A 550 -20.94 -13.63 -14.98
N GLN A 551 -20.67 -14.94 -14.77
CA GLN A 551 -19.46 -15.58 -15.27
C GLN A 551 -19.37 -15.53 -16.80
N GLU A 552 -20.46 -15.75 -17.53
CA GLU A 552 -20.49 -15.65 -18.99
C GLU A 552 -20.10 -14.25 -19.50
N ARG A 553 -20.48 -13.20 -18.76
CA ARG A 553 -20.09 -11.81 -19.06
C ARG A 553 -18.62 -11.56 -18.76
N VAL A 554 -18.12 -12.09 -17.64
CA VAL A 554 -16.71 -12.05 -17.27
C VAL A 554 -15.87 -12.81 -18.31
N ASP A 555 -16.30 -13.98 -18.78
CA ASP A 555 -15.60 -14.76 -19.80
C ASP A 555 -15.45 -13.97 -21.13
N LYS A 556 -16.48 -13.18 -21.50
CA LYS A 556 -16.38 -12.30 -22.66
C LYS A 556 -15.35 -11.20 -22.46
N LEU A 557 -15.30 -10.59 -21.27
CA LEU A 557 -14.28 -9.60 -20.90
C LEU A 557 -12.88 -10.22 -20.93
N LEU A 558 -12.69 -11.39 -20.32
CA LEU A 558 -11.41 -12.09 -20.30
C LEU A 558 -10.90 -12.39 -21.71
N LYS A 559 -11.79 -12.88 -22.57
CA LYS A 559 -11.44 -13.13 -23.98
C LYS A 559 -10.98 -11.84 -24.66
N TYR A 560 -11.70 -10.73 -24.49
CA TYR A 560 -11.36 -9.46 -25.09
C TYR A 560 -9.98 -8.96 -24.63
N TYR A 561 -9.74 -8.89 -23.31
CA TYR A 561 -8.47 -8.42 -22.79
C TYR A 561 -7.30 -9.36 -23.08
N SER A 562 -7.53 -10.67 -23.20
CA SER A 562 -6.46 -11.62 -23.55
C SER A 562 -5.85 -11.40 -24.94
N GLU A 563 -6.59 -10.77 -25.84
CA GLU A 563 -6.17 -10.47 -27.21
C GLU A 563 -5.53 -9.07 -27.35
N ILE A 564 -5.52 -8.23 -26.27
CA ILE A 564 -4.95 -6.89 -26.29
C ILE A 564 -3.43 -6.94 -26.11
N GLU A 565 -2.73 -6.20 -26.94
CA GLU A 565 -1.31 -5.90 -26.81
C GLU A 565 -1.14 -4.73 -25.85
N PRO A 566 -0.61 -4.93 -24.62
CA PRO A 566 -0.46 -3.83 -23.66
C PRO A 566 0.59 -2.80 -24.09
N MET A 567 1.56 -3.21 -24.90
CA MET A 567 2.66 -2.35 -25.34
C MET A 567 2.87 -2.43 -26.87
N PRO A 568 1.88 -2.05 -27.70
CA PRO A 568 1.92 -2.31 -29.15
C PRO A 568 3.06 -1.58 -29.89
N GLN A 569 3.70 -0.59 -29.28
CA GLN A 569 4.82 0.15 -29.87
C GLN A 569 6.15 -0.61 -29.78
N VAL A 570 6.27 -1.60 -28.90
CA VAL A 570 7.53 -2.31 -28.61
C VAL A 570 7.40 -3.83 -28.65
N SER A 571 6.19 -4.38 -28.61
CA SER A 571 5.96 -5.83 -28.53
C SER A 571 4.60 -6.22 -29.12
N ASP A 572 4.57 -7.34 -29.83
CA ASP A 572 3.33 -7.99 -30.29
C ASP A 572 2.73 -8.93 -29.21
N ALA A 573 3.28 -8.93 -27.99
CA ALA A 573 2.79 -9.78 -26.91
C ALA A 573 1.46 -9.23 -26.38
N THR A 574 0.47 -10.11 -26.21
CA THR A 574 -0.82 -9.78 -25.61
C THR A 574 -0.82 -10.05 -24.11
N TYR A 575 -1.82 -9.57 -23.39
CA TYR A 575 -2.00 -9.94 -21.97
C TYR A 575 -2.13 -11.47 -21.78
N GLY A 576 -2.67 -12.19 -22.77
CA GLY A 576 -2.94 -13.61 -22.66
C GLY A 576 -4.02 -13.92 -21.61
N GLU A 577 -4.31 -15.22 -21.41
CA GLU A 577 -5.34 -15.64 -20.45
C GLU A 577 -4.99 -15.29 -19.01
N GLU A 578 -3.73 -15.47 -18.61
CA GLU A 578 -3.26 -15.20 -17.22
C GLU A 578 -3.27 -13.71 -16.92
N GLY A 579 -2.79 -12.87 -17.83
CA GLY A 579 -2.82 -11.41 -17.68
C GLY A 579 -4.24 -10.87 -17.62
N ALA A 580 -5.13 -11.32 -18.53
CA ALA A 580 -6.54 -10.93 -18.49
C ALA A 580 -7.22 -11.32 -17.17
N GLN A 581 -6.92 -12.51 -16.61
CA GLN A 581 -7.41 -12.93 -15.30
C GLN A 581 -6.87 -12.05 -14.17
N PHE A 582 -5.63 -11.58 -14.30
CA PHE A 582 -5.00 -10.75 -13.29
C PHE A 582 -5.63 -9.36 -13.20
N ILE A 583 -5.96 -8.75 -14.35
CA ILE A 583 -6.53 -7.39 -14.43
C ILE A 583 -8.06 -7.34 -14.45
N GLN A 584 -8.78 -8.48 -14.40
CA GLN A 584 -10.22 -8.54 -14.63
C GLN A 584 -11.06 -7.68 -13.68
N GLY A 585 -10.73 -7.65 -12.41
CA GLY A 585 -11.47 -6.88 -11.39
C GLY A 585 -11.46 -5.39 -11.70
N GLU A 586 -10.29 -4.88 -12.06
CA GLU A 586 -10.09 -3.47 -12.40
C GLU A 586 -10.79 -3.11 -13.71
N ALA A 587 -10.70 -3.99 -14.71
CA ALA A 587 -11.38 -3.79 -15.99
C ALA A 587 -12.92 -3.79 -15.86
N ILE A 588 -13.48 -4.65 -15.00
CA ILE A 588 -14.92 -4.63 -14.66
C ILE A 588 -15.30 -3.33 -13.99
N SER A 589 -14.46 -2.84 -13.07
CA SER A 589 -14.72 -1.64 -12.28
C SER A 589 -14.71 -0.38 -13.13
N ASP A 590 -13.80 -0.26 -14.08
CA ASP A 590 -13.76 0.84 -15.04
C ASP A 590 -15.03 0.87 -15.93
N LEU A 591 -15.49 -0.29 -16.44
CA LEU A 591 -16.70 -0.40 -17.24
C LEU A 591 -17.98 -0.07 -16.46
N GLY A 592 -18.10 -0.59 -15.23
CA GLY A 592 -19.26 -0.33 -14.36
C GLY A 592 -19.34 1.12 -13.93
N SER A 593 -18.20 1.75 -13.64
CA SER A 593 -18.11 3.16 -13.33
C SER A 593 -18.65 4.02 -14.46
N LEU A 594 -18.16 3.82 -15.69
CA LEU A 594 -18.60 4.61 -16.84
C LEU A 594 -20.10 4.42 -17.12
N LYS A 595 -20.64 3.21 -16.98
CA LYS A 595 -22.10 2.97 -17.14
C LYS A 595 -22.90 3.79 -16.14
N CYS A 596 -22.49 3.77 -14.87
CA CYS A 596 -23.12 4.55 -13.80
C CYS A 596 -23.09 6.05 -14.13
N LEU A 597 -21.95 6.60 -14.53
CA LEU A 597 -21.78 7.99 -14.88
C LEU A 597 -22.62 8.43 -16.09
N LEU A 598 -22.68 7.59 -17.12
CA LEU A 598 -23.51 7.85 -18.28
C LEU A 598 -25.02 7.88 -17.94
N SER A 599 -25.47 7.11 -16.94
CA SER A 599 -26.85 7.20 -16.46
C SER A 599 -27.14 8.56 -15.83
N ILE A 600 -26.19 9.14 -15.09
CA ILE A 600 -26.30 10.50 -14.53
C ILE A 600 -26.29 11.54 -15.65
N ALA A 601 -25.36 11.40 -16.61
CA ALA A 601 -25.22 12.33 -17.73
C ALA A 601 -26.51 12.45 -18.55
N LYS A 602 -27.21 11.33 -18.80
CA LYS A 602 -28.48 11.29 -19.56
C LYS A 602 -29.64 12.04 -18.88
N GLU A 603 -29.59 12.20 -17.58
CA GLU A 603 -30.62 12.90 -16.80
C GLU A 603 -30.39 14.41 -16.77
N GLN A 604 -29.24 14.90 -17.25
CA GLN A 604 -28.90 16.32 -17.25
C GLN A 604 -29.21 16.98 -18.60
N GLU A 605 -29.90 18.11 -18.55
CA GLU A 605 -30.14 18.93 -19.75
C GLU A 605 -28.84 19.63 -20.17
N ASN A 606 -28.51 19.60 -21.47
CA ASN A 606 -27.34 20.26 -22.05
C ASN A 606 -25.98 19.82 -21.45
N PHE A 607 -25.88 18.55 -21.10
CA PHE A 607 -24.62 17.95 -20.56
C PHE A 607 -23.46 18.08 -21.57
N ASP A 608 -22.33 18.61 -21.10
CA ASP A 608 -21.12 18.75 -21.91
C ASP A 608 -20.31 17.43 -21.92
N TYR A 609 -20.66 16.55 -22.89
CA TYR A 609 -19.98 15.28 -23.10
C TYR A 609 -18.51 15.46 -23.48
N ASP A 610 -18.10 16.56 -24.12
CA ASP A 610 -16.70 16.77 -24.50
C ASP A 610 -15.84 16.97 -23.23
N THR A 611 -16.26 17.86 -22.34
CA THR A 611 -15.58 18.05 -21.04
C THR A 611 -15.54 16.77 -20.22
N PHE A 612 -16.65 16.01 -20.18
CA PHE A 612 -16.74 14.77 -19.43
C PHE A 612 -15.78 13.69 -19.94
N PHE A 613 -15.83 13.37 -21.23
CA PHE A 613 -14.99 12.31 -21.81
C PHE A 613 -13.50 12.67 -21.76
N LYS A 614 -13.16 13.93 -22.05
CA LYS A 614 -11.76 14.38 -21.95
C LYS A 614 -11.21 14.26 -20.54
N GLN A 615 -12.01 14.54 -19.52
CA GLN A 615 -11.54 14.41 -18.14
C GLN A 615 -11.24 12.96 -17.76
N ILE A 616 -12.00 11.98 -18.26
CA ILE A 616 -11.70 10.55 -18.09
C ILE A 616 -10.32 10.21 -18.66
N ALA A 617 -9.95 10.74 -19.83
CA ALA A 617 -8.64 10.53 -20.41
C ALA A 617 -7.52 11.27 -19.62
N ILE A 618 -7.81 12.47 -19.11
CA ILE A 618 -6.82 13.29 -18.36
C ILE A 618 -6.38 12.60 -17.06
N ILE A 619 -7.30 12.02 -16.29
CA ILE A 619 -6.94 11.33 -15.05
C ILE A 619 -6.11 10.05 -15.29
N GLN A 620 -6.09 9.56 -16.52
CA GLN A 620 -5.30 8.39 -16.97
C GLN A 620 -4.05 8.80 -17.77
N LYS A 621 -3.64 10.09 -17.75
CA LYS A 621 -2.40 10.52 -18.40
C LYS A 621 -1.18 9.89 -17.72
N GLN A 622 -0.26 9.35 -18.55
CA GLN A 622 0.90 8.62 -18.08
C GLN A 622 2.03 8.66 -19.11
N ALA A 623 3.25 8.85 -18.63
CA ALA A 623 4.49 8.58 -19.38
C ALA A 623 5.44 7.80 -18.47
N ARG A 624 6.02 6.70 -18.94
CA ARG A 624 6.84 5.77 -18.16
C ARG A 624 8.00 5.26 -19.01
N TYR A 625 9.15 4.93 -18.40
CA TYR A 625 10.23 4.25 -19.13
C TYR A 625 9.76 2.87 -19.58
N GLU A 626 10.25 2.41 -20.74
CA GLU A 626 9.87 1.13 -21.35
C GLU A 626 10.06 -0.05 -20.38
N GLU A 627 11.18 -0.11 -19.67
CA GLU A 627 11.44 -1.19 -18.72
C GLU A 627 10.48 -1.16 -17.52
N ALA A 628 10.15 0.03 -17.02
CA ALA A 628 9.18 0.19 -15.96
C ALA A 628 7.75 -0.14 -16.43
N GLU A 629 7.40 0.14 -17.70
CA GLU A 629 6.12 -0.27 -18.29
C GLU A 629 6.00 -1.79 -18.39
N LYS A 630 7.06 -2.49 -18.78
CA LYS A 630 7.10 -3.95 -18.78
C LYS A 630 6.85 -4.54 -17.39
N VAL A 631 7.54 -3.99 -16.39
CA VAL A 631 7.34 -4.40 -14.99
C VAL A 631 5.89 -4.14 -14.54
N TYR A 632 5.33 -2.98 -14.89
CA TYR A 632 3.95 -2.63 -14.56
C TYR A 632 2.95 -3.64 -15.16
N VAL A 633 3.07 -3.95 -16.45
CA VAL A 633 2.21 -4.93 -17.14
C VAL A 633 2.24 -6.30 -16.46
N ASP A 634 3.40 -6.70 -15.94
CA ASP A 634 3.58 -8.03 -15.31
C ASP A 634 3.13 -8.07 -13.84
N THR A 635 3.14 -6.92 -13.14
CA THR A 635 3.01 -6.89 -11.67
C THR A 635 1.82 -6.09 -11.16
N ASP A 636 1.26 -5.16 -11.93
CA ASP A 636 0.11 -4.35 -11.52
C ASP A 636 -1.20 -4.98 -12.02
N LYS A 637 -2.21 -4.99 -11.16
CA LYS A 637 -3.54 -5.55 -11.45
C LYS A 637 -4.41 -4.65 -12.33
N HIS A 638 -3.97 -3.41 -12.60
CA HIS A 638 -4.70 -2.50 -13.47
C HIS A 638 -4.27 -2.69 -14.93
N PRO A 639 -5.18 -2.57 -15.89
CA PRO A 639 -4.79 -2.35 -17.28
C PRO A 639 -3.94 -1.08 -17.40
N ILE A 640 -3.12 -0.98 -18.45
CA ILE A 640 -2.38 0.26 -18.68
C ILE A 640 -3.33 1.45 -18.82
N GLU A 641 -2.89 2.62 -18.40
CA GLU A 641 -3.73 3.79 -18.20
C GLU A 641 -4.52 4.20 -19.47
N ALA A 642 -3.89 4.16 -20.64
CA ALA A 642 -4.56 4.48 -21.91
C ALA A 642 -5.79 3.57 -22.15
N TYR A 643 -5.70 2.29 -21.80
CA TYR A 643 -6.81 1.34 -21.98
C TYR A 643 -7.89 1.50 -20.91
N ARG A 644 -7.56 2.01 -19.73
CA ARG A 644 -8.53 2.39 -18.69
C ARG A 644 -9.45 3.54 -19.13
N ALA A 645 -9.00 4.37 -20.08
CA ALA A 645 -9.85 5.38 -20.74
C ALA A 645 -10.50 4.82 -22.02
N ASN A 646 -9.71 4.32 -22.96
CA ASN A 646 -10.18 3.97 -24.29
C ASN A 646 -11.19 2.81 -24.31
N ILE A 647 -10.89 1.71 -23.59
CA ILE A 647 -11.73 0.51 -23.64
C ILE A 647 -13.13 0.75 -23.03
N PRO A 648 -13.27 1.36 -21.84
CA PRO A 648 -14.60 1.70 -21.37
C PRO A 648 -15.37 2.58 -22.35
N LEU A 649 -14.76 3.63 -22.91
CA LEU A 649 -15.42 4.56 -23.83
C LEU A 649 -15.92 3.89 -25.12
N GLN A 650 -15.15 2.98 -25.71
CA GLN A 650 -15.52 2.22 -26.92
C GLN A 650 -16.82 1.40 -26.78
N ASN A 651 -17.20 1.08 -25.56
CA ASN A 651 -18.34 0.23 -25.28
C ASN A 651 -19.68 0.97 -25.29
N TYR A 652 -19.71 2.32 -25.39
CA TYR A 652 -20.92 3.11 -25.24
C TYR A 652 -21.25 3.98 -26.45
N ASP A 653 -22.50 3.90 -26.89
CA ASP A 653 -23.05 4.69 -28.02
C ASP A 653 -22.95 6.20 -27.78
N GLU A 654 -23.03 6.65 -26.53
CA GLU A 654 -22.91 8.06 -26.15
C GLU A 654 -21.57 8.66 -26.60
N PHE A 655 -20.49 7.94 -26.39
CA PHE A 655 -19.15 8.34 -26.82
C PHE A 655 -18.99 8.25 -28.34
N LEU A 656 -19.36 7.11 -28.92
CA LEU A 656 -19.18 6.87 -30.35
C LEU A 656 -20.01 7.87 -31.20
N ASN A 657 -21.26 8.14 -30.80
CA ASN A 657 -22.13 9.08 -31.49
C ASN A 657 -21.67 10.54 -31.31
N PHE A 658 -21.19 10.89 -30.11
CA PHE A 658 -20.76 12.26 -29.85
C PHE A 658 -19.58 12.68 -30.72
N TYR A 659 -18.58 11.80 -30.88
CA TYR A 659 -17.41 12.06 -31.72
C TYR A 659 -17.56 11.58 -33.17
N ASP A 660 -18.75 11.10 -33.59
CA ASP A 660 -19.01 10.57 -34.94
C ASP A 660 -18.00 9.46 -35.33
N ILE A 661 -17.75 8.52 -34.39
CA ILE A 661 -16.86 7.36 -34.56
C ILE A 661 -17.59 6.27 -35.36
N LYS A 662 -16.92 5.72 -36.39
CA LYS A 662 -17.51 4.78 -37.36
C LYS A 662 -16.62 3.58 -37.59
N GLU A 663 -17.17 2.55 -38.21
CA GLU A 663 -16.41 1.40 -38.68
C GLU A 663 -15.18 1.85 -39.49
N GLY A 664 -14.01 1.40 -39.08
CA GLY A 664 -12.70 1.77 -39.61
C GLY A 664 -11.91 2.78 -38.76
N ASP A 665 -12.54 3.48 -37.80
CA ASP A 665 -11.85 4.29 -36.79
C ASP A 665 -11.32 3.37 -35.68
N GLY A 666 -10.15 3.67 -35.09
CA GLY A 666 -9.51 2.85 -34.06
C GLY A 666 -10.32 2.70 -32.77
N MET A 667 -11.12 3.73 -32.42
CA MET A 667 -12.02 3.71 -31.27
C MET A 667 -13.38 3.05 -31.55
N TYR A 668 -13.61 2.52 -32.77
CA TYR A 668 -14.86 1.82 -33.08
C TYR A 668 -14.87 0.40 -32.55
N LEU A 669 -15.92 0.07 -31.81
CA LEU A 669 -16.21 -1.31 -31.38
C LEU A 669 -17.62 -1.69 -31.83
N ALA A 670 -17.71 -2.77 -32.61
CA ALA A 670 -18.99 -3.23 -33.13
C ALA A 670 -19.94 -3.65 -31.98
N PRO A 671 -21.26 -3.43 -32.11
CA PRO A 671 -22.22 -3.72 -31.03
C PRO A 671 -22.15 -5.14 -30.46
N GLU A 672 -21.86 -6.13 -31.29
CA GLU A 672 -21.72 -7.55 -30.92
C GLU A 672 -20.45 -7.83 -30.09
N ASP A 673 -19.41 -7.02 -30.28
CA ASP A 673 -18.11 -7.16 -29.58
C ASP A 673 -18.07 -6.42 -28.26
N ARG A 674 -19.00 -5.50 -28.02
CA ARG A 674 -19.03 -4.70 -26.79
C ARG A 674 -19.14 -5.55 -25.54
N ILE A 675 -18.36 -5.17 -24.55
CA ILE A 675 -18.32 -5.82 -23.25
C ILE A 675 -19.30 -5.10 -22.31
N ARG A 676 -20.19 -5.86 -21.71
CA ARG A 676 -21.15 -5.35 -20.71
C ARG A 676 -21.24 -6.37 -19.60
N VAL A 677 -20.54 -6.12 -18.51
CA VAL A 677 -20.61 -6.95 -17.30
C VAL A 677 -21.82 -6.49 -16.48
N TRP A 678 -21.96 -5.22 -16.34
CA TRP A 678 -23.08 -4.54 -15.67
C TRP A 678 -23.91 -3.76 -16.67
#